data_a5c4cd369d68a137d1dd074e890ffe8e
#
_entry.id   a5c4cd369d68a137d1dd074e890ffe8e
#
_cell.length_a   1.000
_cell.length_b   1.000
_cell.length_c   1.000
_cell.angle_alpha   90.00
_cell.angle_beta   90.00
_cell.angle_gamma   90.00
#
_symmetry.space_group_name_H-M   'P 1'
#
loop_
_entity.id
_entity.type
_entity.pdbx_description
1 polymer ?
#
loop_
_entity_poly.entity_id
_entity_poly.type
_entity_poly.pdbx_seq_one_letter_code
_entity_poly.pdbx_strand_id
1 'polypeptide(L)'
;MTELHPAELQAREAAQLRDAELAIEPERRKAHGVVHTPPELARGTFAILDELLQTRFGLPLGAVDPGVHVLDPACGPGAFLAAGLRLWAARGRPAGVRFSAVDIDASALVSAAALTAHESLQIDLHRADVLREPVLLELAAREPRVLAIAGNPPWASARAEKTASMQSLLEDFRRDDAGDRLVERKLGVLSDAYVRFFRVCAEAARRSEQGAVLALITNGSFLDGPVHRGMRAALLRWFDELYVLDLGGSALLHRGRTLRDDNVFGVRPSVTISWLCRKPGLSDARQGQVFYARLWGDRAEKLRTLAGAKLHDLKFAPLTLERPLSRFVPRAATHATYASWPSLPDWMPFHREGVQTNRDRLAVDADRGVLLERLRAFARGAELPELARSYADQVHFSAEVARRNLAAALEQDPEGERGILMRQLAYRPFDLRWFCPVGPLCHRSRPDLSQAIERAPEVLVSVRKDRGTSPYTHYGAAAFTIDNCFLSTRSSCRARAFPLRAPDGEDNLSRELRDRCGDQLGVAITADEFARYALAILAADSFRQRFDAELHADYPRLPLPHSLETWNALVAIGEQLWTWWTSPIAAVSTVHSDPDSPRCSDLRIDPVRGGVFAGSECWLECEPTVLGTSLGHHQPLKNYLISRGSRCATEHDRAHLIGLAERLKQLRDLSRMSDDWLRRYSRM
;
A
#
# COMPACT_ATOMS: atom_id res chain seq x y z
N MET A 1 -6.84 -12.47 54.55
CA MET A 1 -6.31 -11.59 53.48
C MET A 1 -7.47 -10.75 53.01
N THR A 2 -7.41 -9.45 53.20
CA THR A 2 -8.47 -8.50 52.80
C THR A 2 -8.55 -8.47 51.29
N GLU A 3 -9.70 -8.83 50.74
CA GLU A 3 -9.96 -8.71 49.30
C GLU A 3 -9.87 -7.25 48.85
N LEU A 4 -9.11 -6.98 47.81
CA LEU A 4 -8.95 -5.60 47.27
C LEU A 4 -10.28 -5.11 46.68
N HIS A 5 -10.60 -3.83 46.92
CA HIS A 5 -11.75 -3.20 46.31
C HIS A 5 -11.53 -3.12 44.74
N PRO A 6 -12.55 -3.25 43.89
CA PRO A 6 -12.40 -3.25 42.45
C PRO A 6 -11.60 -2.08 41.88
N ALA A 7 -11.69 -0.88 42.49
CA ALA A 7 -10.92 0.30 42.07
C ALA A 7 -9.42 0.18 42.42
N GLU A 8 -9.08 -0.45 43.54
CA GLU A 8 -7.69 -0.73 43.96
C GLU A 8 -7.05 -1.80 43.04
N LEU A 9 -7.81 -2.83 42.72
CA LEU A 9 -7.40 -3.83 41.74
C LEU A 9 -7.07 -3.16 40.41
N GLN A 10 -7.92 -2.25 39.94
CA GLN A 10 -7.74 -1.51 38.71
C GLN A 10 -6.46 -0.62 38.71
N ALA A 11 -6.22 0.09 39.80
CA ALA A 11 -5.04 0.94 39.94
C ALA A 11 -3.75 0.11 39.97
N ARG A 12 -3.78 -1.03 40.70
CA ARG A 12 -2.65 -1.94 40.81
C ARG A 12 -2.30 -2.62 39.48
N GLU A 13 -3.30 -3.13 38.77
CA GLU A 13 -3.12 -3.71 37.43
C GLU A 13 -2.55 -2.69 36.44
N ALA A 14 -3.07 -1.47 36.42
CA ALA A 14 -2.57 -0.40 35.58
C ALA A 14 -1.14 0.00 35.90
N ALA A 15 -0.73 -0.07 37.15
CA ALA A 15 0.66 0.15 37.58
C ALA A 15 1.56 -1.02 37.14
N GLN A 16 1.17 -2.25 37.42
CA GLN A 16 1.95 -3.45 37.04
C GLN A 16 2.12 -3.57 35.54
N LEU A 17 1.08 -3.29 34.72
CA LEU A 17 1.18 -3.30 33.26
C LEU A 17 2.11 -2.18 32.75
N ARG A 18 2.11 -1.00 33.39
CA ARG A 18 3.05 0.09 33.06
C ARG A 18 4.49 -0.25 33.43
N ASP A 19 4.72 -0.83 34.60
CA ASP A 19 6.05 -1.21 35.05
C ASP A 19 6.64 -2.32 34.16
N ALA A 20 5.83 -3.30 33.78
CA ALA A 20 6.20 -4.34 32.83
C ALA A 20 6.48 -3.76 31.43
N GLU A 21 5.75 -2.71 31.03
CA GLU A 21 5.97 -1.98 29.80
C GLU A 21 7.33 -1.24 29.77
N LEU A 22 7.71 -0.63 30.87
CA LEU A 22 8.97 0.08 31.03
C LEU A 22 10.18 -0.88 31.11
N ALA A 23 9.99 -2.10 31.58
CA ALA A 23 11.04 -3.09 31.75
C ALA A 23 11.54 -3.73 30.44
N ILE A 24 10.80 -3.60 29.32
CA ILE A 24 11.21 -4.18 28.02
C ILE A 24 12.05 -3.18 27.23
N GLU A 25 13.29 -3.58 26.92
CA GLU A 25 14.20 -2.75 26.09
C GLU A 25 13.62 -2.37 24.74
N PRO A 26 13.76 -1.09 24.31
CA PRO A 26 13.21 -0.58 23.05
C PRO A 26 13.67 -1.36 21.80
N GLU A 27 14.89 -1.87 21.79
CA GLU A 27 15.43 -2.67 20.69
C GLU A 27 14.78 -4.05 20.58
N ARG A 28 14.49 -4.70 21.70
CA ARG A 28 13.74 -5.97 21.73
C ARG A 28 12.29 -5.79 21.24
N ARG A 29 11.62 -4.69 21.63
CA ARG A 29 10.28 -4.35 21.13
C ARG A 29 10.26 -4.29 19.60
N LYS A 30 11.25 -3.65 18.99
CA LYS A 30 11.36 -3.47 17.55
C LYS A 30 11.71 -4.76 16.82
N ALA A 31 12.57 -5.59 17.38
CA ALA A 31 13.04 -6.85 16.79
C ALA A 31 11.91 -7.91 16.74
N HIS A 32 11.05 -7.98 17.78
CA HIS A 32 9.99 -8.98 17.87
C HIS A 32 8.60 -8.46 17.48
N GLY A 33 8.45 -7.17 17.14
CA GLY A 33 7.17 -6.57 16.77
C GLY A 33 6.13 -6.62 17.91
N VAL A 34 6.61 -6.60 19.18
CA VAL A 34 5.76 -6.63 20.36
C VAL A 34 5.11 -5.26 20.54
N VAL A 35 3.78 -5.25 20.56
CA VAL A 35 2.97 -4.05 20.81
C VAL A 35 2.11 -4.31 22.04
N HIS A 36 2.32 -3.51 23.11
CA HIS A 36 1.53 -3.64 24.34
C HIS A 36 0.07 -3.28 24.10
N THR A 37 -0.80 -4.12 24.62
CA THR A 37 -2.25 -3.93 24.52
C THR A 37 -2.73 -2.96 25.61
N PRO A 38 -3.29 -1.77 25.22
CA PRO A 38 -3.94 -0.90 26.20
C PRO A 38 -5.02 -1.66 26.99
N PRO A 39 -5.11 -1.46 28.32
CA PRO A 39 -6.10 -2.16 29.14
C PRO A 39 -7.55 -1.97 28.68
N GLU A 40 -7.89 -0.78 28.14
CA GLU A 40 -9.19 -0.48 27.57
C GLU A 40 -9.51 -1.37 26.36
N LEU A 41 -8.51 -1.57 25.51
CA LEU A 41 -8.63 -2.39 24.30
C LEU A 41 -8.81 -3.87 24.66
N ALA A 42 -8.01 -4.38 25.61
CA ALA A 42 -8.14 -5.75 26.10
C ALA A 42 -9.51 -5.98 26.75
N ARG A 43 -9.97 -5.07 27.61
CA ARG A 43 -11.29 -5.15 28.25
C ARG A 43 -12.43 -5.17 27.25
N GLY A 44 -12.46 -4.24 26.28
CA GLY A 44 -13.50 -4.19 25.27
C GLY A 44 -13.51 -5.43 24.39
N THR A 45 -12.33 -5.89 23.96
CA THR A 45 -12.20 -7.12 23.17
C THR A 45 -12.73 -8.34 23.94
N PHE A 46 -12.38 -8.45 25.24
CA PHE A 46 -12.79 -9.56 26.09
C PHE A 46 -14.29 -9.50 26.44
N ALA A 47 -14.84 -8.31 26.65
CA ALA A 47 -16.27 -8.12 26.93
C ALA A 47 -17.18 -8.58 25.80
N ILE A 48 -16.78 -8.31 24.55
CA ILE A 48 -17.52 -8.77 23.36
C ILE A 48 -17.38 -10.31 23.18
N LEU A 49 -16.19 -10.87 23.42
CA LEU A 49 -16.00 -12.33 23.44
C LEU A 49 -16.94 -12.98 24.47
N ASP A 50 -17.03 -12.42 25.68
CA ASP A 50 -17.91 -12.86 26.76
C ASP A 50 -19.40 -12.80 26.34
N GLU A 51 -19.84 -11.70 25.74
CA GLU A 51 -21.21 -11.54 25.21
C GLU A 51 -21.54 -12.56 24.10
N LEU A 52 -20.57 -12.86 23.23
CA LEU A 52 -20.73 -13.88 22.19
C LEU A 52 -20.87 -15.28 22.75
N LEU A 53 -20.13 -15.63 23.82
CA LEU A 53 -20.29 -16.89 24.53
C LEU A 53 -21.66 -17.01 25.19
N GLN A 54 -22.19 -15.94 25.78
CA GLN A 54 -23.55 -15.90 26.32
C GLN A 54 -24.61 -16.05 25.23
N THR A 55 -24.50 -15.26 24.20
CA THR A 55 -25.57 -15.09 23.17
C THR A 55 -25.54 -16.13 22.06
N ARG A 56 -24.38 -16.68 21.71
CA ARG A 56 -24.20 -17.63 20.61
C ARG A 56 -24.01 -19.08 21.08
N PHE A 57 -23.52 -19.27 22.31
CA PHE A 57 -23.28 -20.58 22.87
C PHE A 57 -24.20 -20.91 24.07
N GLY A 58 -25.01 -19.95 24.53
CA GLY A 58 -25.96 -20.16 25.64
C GLY A 58 -25.29 -20.38 26.99
N LEU A 59 -24.08 -19.83 27.18
CA LEU A 59 -23.30 -19.96 28.41
C LEU A 59 -23.59 -18.76 29.34
N PRO A 60 -24.37 -18.91 30.41
CA PRO A 60 -24.87 -17.78 31.22
C PRO A 60 -23.75 -16.94 31.85
N LEU A 61 -22.64 -17.59 32.23
CA LEU A 61 -21.48 -16.92 32.82
C LEU A 61 -20.42 -16.54 31.78
N GLY A 62 -20.71 -16.72 30.47
CA GLY A 62 -19.84 -16.31 29.33
C GLY A 62 -18.42 -16.86 29.44
N ALA A 63 -17.42 -16.01 29.40
CA ALA A 63 -16.01 -16.40 29.42
C ALA A 63 -15.55 -17.01 30.78
N VAL A 64 -16.34 -16.82 31.85
CA VAL A 64 -16.06 -17.37 33.14
C VAL A 64 -17.05 -18.48 33.51
N ASP A 65 -17.70 -19.06 32.51
CA ASP A 65 -18.52 -20.26 32.68
C ASP A 65 -17.62 -21.50 32.81
N PRO A 66 -17.95 -22.45 33.74
CA PRO A 66 -17.18 -23.67 33.85
C PRO A 66 -17.09 -24.51 32.57
N GLY A 67 -18.03 -24.33 31.65
CA GLY A 67 -18.01 -24.95 30.32
C GLY A 67 -17.04 -24.31 29.33
N VAL A 68 -16.27 -23.27 29.70
CA VAL A 68 -15.34 -22.53 28.85
C VAL A 68 -13.90 -22.75 29.29
N HIS A 69 -13.02 -22.88 28.31
CA HIS A 69 -11.57 -22.77 28.48
C HIS A 69 -11.05 -21.54 27.77
N VAL A 70 -10.55 -20.56 28.52
CA VAL A 70 -9.96 -19.32 27.97
C VAL A 70 -8.47 -19.51 27.73
N LEU A 71 -7.99 -19.21 26.53
CA LEU A 71 -6.59 -19.27 26.14
C LEU A 71 -6.09 -17.90 25.60
N ASP A 72 -4.96 -17.44 26.14
CA ASP A 72 -4.19 -16.34 25.57
C ASP A 72 -2.92 -16.88 24.92
N PRO A 73 -2.77 -16.82 23.56
CA PRO A 73 -1.67 -17.46 22.85
C PRO A 73 -0.37 -16.64 22.86
N ALA A 74 -0.40 -15.38 23.33
CA ALA A 74 0.75 -14.47 23.44
C ALA A 74 0.46 -13.43 24.53
N CYS A 75 0.45 -13.88 25.78
CA CYS A 75 -0.18 -13.12 26.87
C CYS A 75 0.60 -11.84 27.26
N GLY A 76 1.89 -11.76 26.92
CA GLY A 76 2.70 -10.66 27.40
C GLY A 76 2.60 -10.51 28.92
N PRO A 77 2.51 -9.27 29.43
CA PRO A 77 2.34 -9.03 30.87
C PRO A 77 0.94 -9.36 31.42
N GLY A 78 0.00 -9.88 30.58
CA GLY A 78 -1.29 -10.39 31.05
C GLY A 78 -2.50 -9.46 30.90
N ALA A 79 -2.54 -8.58 29.88
CA ALA A 79 -3.65 -7.66 29.72
C ALA A 79 -5.02 -8.32 29.52
N PHE A 80 -5.10 -9.44 28.80
CA PHE A 80 -6.34 -10.23 28.65
C PHE A 80 -6.64 -11.07 29.90
N LEU A 81 -5.62 -11.57 30.59
CA LEU A 81 -5.80 -12.24 31.88
C LEU A 81 -6.42 -11.29 32.93
N ALA A 82 -5.92 -10.04 32.98
CA ALA A 82 -6.48 -9.01 33.86
C ALA A 82 -7.96 -8.72 33.53
N ALA A 83 -8.33 -8.67 32.25
CA ALA A 83 -9.72 -8.51 31.83
C ALA A 83 -10.60 -9.70 32.30
N GLY A 84 -10.10 -10.92 32.13
CA GLY A 84 -10.78 -12.15 32.60
C GLY A 84 -10.95 -12.22 34.10
N LEU A 85 -9.91 -11.89 34.87
CA LEU A 85 -9.95 -11.84 36.33
C LEU A 85 -11.00 -10.86 36.86
N ARG A 86 -11.08 -9.67 36.28
CA ARG A 86 -12.12 -8.68 36.63
C ARG A 86 -13.53 -9.21 36.40
N LEU A 87 -13.73 -9.85 35.22
CA LEU A 87 -15.02 -10.43 34.90
C LEU A 87 -15.39 -11.55 35.89
N TRP A 88 -14.42 -12.43 36.23
CA TRP A 88 -14.58 -13.48 37.18
C TRP A 88 -14.96 -12.94 38.57
N ALA A 89 -14.25 -11.92 39.05
CA ALA A 89 -14.58 -11.25 40.30
C ALA A 89 -15.97 -10.60 40.29
N ALA A 90 -16.31 -9.90 39.21
CA ALA A 90 -17.61 -9.24 39.04
C ALA A 90 -18.79 -10.22 39.01
N ARG A 91 -18.57 -11.48 38.65
CA ARG A 91 -19.59 -12.54 38.61
C ARG A 91 -19.60 -13.45 39.83
N GLY A 92 -19.00 -12.99 40.93
CA GLY A 92 -19.04 -13.71 42.19
C GLY A 92 -18.08 -14.90 42.26
N ARG A 93 -17.01 -14.89 41.51
CA ARG A 93 -15.91 -15.88 41.52
C ARG A 93 -16.40 -17.34 41.33
N PRO A 94 -17.08 -17.66 40.21
CA PRO A 94 -17.56 -19.01 39.96
C PRO A 94 -16.41 -20.02 39.99
N ALA A 95 -16.69 -21.21 40.56
CA ALA A 95 -15.73 -22.31 40.60
C ALA A 95 -15.64 -23.02 39.23
N GLY A 96 -14.54 -23.74 39.00
CA GLY A 96 -14.35 -24.55 37.79
C GLY A 96 -13.95 -23.77 36.53
N VAL A 97 -13.71 -22.49 36.65
CA VAL A 97 -13.24 -21.63 35.54
C VAL A 97 -11.81 -22.02 35.16
N ARG A 98 -11.52 -22.03 33.86
CA ARG A 98 -10.23 -22.44 33.29
C ARG A 98 -9.60 -21.34 32.46
N PHE A 99 -8.41 -20.91 32.86
CA PHE A 99 -7.58 -20.01 32.08
C PHE A 99 -6.21 -20.63 31.82
N SER A 100 -5.71 -20.47 30.57
CA SER A 100 -4.33 -20.81 30.24
C SER A 100 -3.73 -19.68 29.43
N ALA A 101 -2.44 -19.42 29.61
CA ALA A 101 -1.74 -18.40 28.87
C ALA A 101 -0.35 -18.86 28.44
N VAL A 102 0.06 -18.49 27.25
CA VAL A 102 1.33 -18.88 26.66
C VAL A 102 2.11 -17.62 26.30
N ASP A 103 3.40 -17.62 26.59
CA ASP A 103 4.34 -16.62 26.04
C ASP A 103 5.73 -17.24 25.88
N ILE A 104 6.51 -16.72 24.95
CA ILE A 104 7.90 -17.11 24.75
C ILE A 104 8.83 -16.44 25.76
N ASP A 105 8.45 -15.25 26.24
CA ASP A 105 9.22 -14.45 27.18
C ASP A 105 8.91 -14.82 28.65
N ALA A 106 9.93 -15.36 29.33
CA ALA A 106 9.82 -15.69 30.74
C ALA A 106 9.51 -14.48 31.63
N SER A 107 9.99 -13.28 31.30
CA SER A 107 9.73 -12.06 32.06
C SER A 107 8.28 -11.61 31.96
N ALA A 108 7.66 -11.80 30.82
CA ALA A 108 6.24 -11.56 30.62
C ALA A 108 5.37 -12.51 31.46
N LEU A 109 5.75 -13.78 31.51
CA LEU A 109 5.05 -14.78 32.36
C LEU A 109 5.19 -14.48 33.84
N VAL A 110 6.35 -13.97 34.31
CA VAL A 110 6.51 -13.52 35.70
C VAL A 110 5.56 -12.36 35.99
N SER A 111 5.42 -11.41 35.09
CA SER A 111 4.48 -10.29 35.24
C SER A 111 3.02 -10.78 35.26
N ALA A 112 2.67 -11.69 34.34
CA ALA A 112 1.34 -12.31 34.29
C ALA A 112 1.03 -13.11 35.56
N ALA A 113 2.00 -13.87 36.11
CA ALA A 113 1.87 -14.57 37.37
C ALA A 113 1.63 -13.63 38.56
N ALA A 114 2.30 -12.49 38.60
CA ALA A 114 2.12 -11.49 39.66
C ALA A 114 0.71 -10.89 39.69
N LEU A 115 0.05 -10.75 38.52
CA LEU A 115 -1.35 -10.31 38.43
C LEU A 115 -2.31 -11.30 39.13
N THR A 116 -1.99 -12.58 39.11
CA THR A 116 -2.87 -13.67 39.56
C THR A 116 -2.54 -14.19 40.99
N ALA A 117 -1.38 -13.78 41.54
CA ALA A 117 -0.81 -14.32 42.75
C ALA A 117 -1.68 -14.15 44.02
N HIS A 118 -2.66 -13.27 44.00
CA HIS A 118 -3.53 -12.98 45.14
C HIS A 118 -4.97 -13.47 44.94
N GLU A 119 -5.25 -14.11 43.83
CA GLU A 119 -6.58 -14.60 43.48
C GLU A 119 -6.64 -16.12 43.67
N SER A 120 -7.82 -16.64 44.03
CA SER A 120 -8.05 -18.08 44.15
C SER A 120 -8.24 -18.78 42.80
N LEU A 121 -8.23 -18.05 41.71
CA LEU A 121 -8.33 -18.61 40.35
C LEU A 121 -6.99 -19.17 39.90
N GLN A 122 -6.99 -20.46 39.55
CA GLN A 122 -5.83 -21.13 38.99
C GLN A 122 -5.69 -20.79 37.50
N ILE A 123 -4.54 -20.23 37.13
CA ILE A 123 -4.19 -19.92 35.71
C ILE A 123 -2.96 -20.73 35.33
N ASP A 124 -3.09 -21.52 34.26
CA ASP A 124 -1.98 -22.32 33.74
C ASP A 124 -1.11 -21.44 32.82
N LEU A 125 0.11 -21.15 33.29
CA LEU A 125 1.09 -20.35 32.49
C LEU A 125 2.11 -21.28 31.83
N HIS A 126 2.29 -21.12 30.52
CA HIS A 126 3.17 -21.95 29.71
C HIS A 126 4.23 -21.10 28.99
N ARG A 127 5.51 -21.46 29.18
CA ARG A 127 6.59 -20.89 28.39
C ARG A 127 6.80 -21.72 27.13
N ALA A 128 6.37 -21.20 25.94
CA ALA A 128 6.50 -21.92 24.69
C ALA A 128 6.41 -20.97 23.49
N ASP A 129 6.96 -21.39 22.35
CA ASP A 129 6.76 -20.74 21.07
C ASP A 129 5.56 -21.37 20.33
N VAL A 130 4.40 -20.73 20.40
CA VAL A 130 3.14 -21.17 19.76
C VAL A 130 3.30 -21.43 18.25
N LEU A 131 4.26 -20.78 17.59
CA LEU A 131 4.50 -20.95 16.17
C LEU A 131 5.40 -22.15 15.82
N ARG A 132 6.06 -22.73 16.81
CA ARG A 132 6.97 -23.87 16.65
C ARG A 132 6.49 -25.12 17.39
N GLU A 133 5.80 -24.94 18.51
CA GLU A 133 5.38 -25.98 19.41
C GLU A 133 3.85 -26.17 19.37
N PRO A 134 3.33 -27.39 19.50
CA PRO A 134 1.89 -27.66 19.42
C PRO A 134 1.11 -27.29 20.71
N VAL A 135 1.72 -26.51 21.61
CA VAL A 135 1.19 -26.20 22.95
C VAL A 135 -0.25 -25.70 22.91
N LEU A 136 -0.61 -24.83 21.99
CA LEU A 136 -1.98 -24.30 21.89
C LEU A 136 -2.99 -25.39 21.51
N LEU A 137 -2.60 -26.30 20.61
CA LEU A 137 -3.44 -27.43 20.19
C LEU A 137 -3.61 -28.45 21.31
N GLU A 138 -2.54 -28.69 22.08
CA GLU A 138 -2.56 -29.59 23.26
C GLU A 138 -3.43 -29.02 24.36
N LEU A 139 -3.32 -27.73 24.68
CA LEU A 139 -4.17 -27.05 25.66
C LEU A 139 -5.65 -27.08 25.27
N ALA A 140 -5.94 -26.85 24.00
CA ALA A 140 -7.29 -26.89 23.45
C ALA A 140 -7.93 -28.30 23.53
N ALA A 141 -7.12 -29.36 23.44
CA ALA A 141 -7.58 -30.74 23.44
C ALA A 141 -7.73 -31.35 24.85
N ARG A 142 -7.27 -30.69 25.91
CA ARG A 142 -7.24 -31.28 27.27
C ARG A 142 -8.61 -31.63 27.85
N GLU A 143 -9.62 -30.82 27.54
CA GLU A 143 -10.96 -30.99 28.09
C GLU A 143 -12.02 -30.60 27.04
N PRO A 144 -13.18 -31.30 27.01
CA PRO A 144 -14.27 -30.99 26.09
C PRO A 144 -15.06 -29.74 26.54
N ARG A 145 -14.47 -28.57 26.39
CA ARG A 145 -15.08 -27.28 26.71
C ARG A 145 -15.16 -26.40 25.46
N VAL A 146 -16.03 -25.40 25.50
CA VAL A 146 -16.02 -24.33 24.48
C VAL A 146 -14.71 -23.57 24.60
N LEU A 147 -13.99 -23.43 23.50
CA LEU A 147 -12.69 -22.78 23.46
C LEU A 147 -12.85 -21.26 23.21
N ALA A 148 -12.34 -20.45 24.13
CA ALA A 148 -12.30 -18.99 23.99
C ALA A 148 -10.85 -18.54 23.88
N ILE A 149 -10.42 -18.12 22.69
CA ILE A 149 -9.06 -17.60 22.47
C ILE A 149 -9.09 -16.08 22.37
N ALA A 150 -8.37 -15.39 23.25
CA ALA A 150 -8.25 -13.92 23.23
C ALA A 150 -6.79 -13.49 23.30
N GLY A 151 -6.36 -12.59 22.43
CA GLY A 151 -4.97 -12.14 22.44
C GLY A 151 -4.63 -11.06 21.40
N ASN A 152 -3.45 -10.46 21.57
CA ASN A 152 -2.83 -9.56 20.61
C ASN A 152 -1.46 -10.15 20.18
N PRO A 153 -1.45 -11.07 19.20
CA PRO A 153 -0.22 -11.71 18.77
C PRO A 153 0.76 -10.70 18.12
N PRO A 154 2.07 -10.98 18.09
CA PRO A 154 3.07 -10.10 17.51
C PRO A 154 2.84 -9.89 16.00
N TRP A 155 3.13 -8.66 15.51
CA TRP A 155 2.85 -8.25 14.10
C TRP A 155 4.10 -8.19 13.22
N ALA A 156 5.28 -8.51 13.74
CA ALA A 156 6.52 -8.43 12.96
C ALA A 156 6.46 -9.29 11.71
N SER A 157 6.94 -8.76 10.60
CA SER A 157 7.31 -9.55 9.43
C SER A 157 8.64 -10.26 9.72
N ALA A 158 8.62 -11.25 10.60
CA ALA A 158 9.82 -11.98 10.94
C ALA A 158 10.21 -12.88 9.76
N ARG A 159 11.46 -12.82 9.34
CA ARG A 159 12.14 -13.90 8.62
C ARG A 159 12.36 -15.10 9.56
N ALA A 160 11.25 -15.58 10.17
CA ALA A 160 11.32 -16.71 11.04
C ALA A 160 11.57 -17.99 10.23
N GLU A 161 12.34 -18.90 10.80
CA GLU A 161 12.55 -20.24 10.25
C GLU A 161 11.23 -20.88 9.86
N LYS A 162 11.19 -21.43 8.68
CA LYS A 162 10.01 -22.09 8.11
C LYS A 162 9.99 -23.54 8.58
N THR A 163 9.30 -23.84 9.68
CA THR A 163 9.07 -25.22 10.06
C THR A 163 8.14 -25.92 9.05
N ALA A 164 8.36 -27.20 8.78
CA ALA A 164 7.55 -27.97 7.84
C ALA A 164 6.07 -28.01 8.27
N SER A 165 5.81 -28.16 9.58
CA SER A 165 4.46 -28.14 10.15
C SER A 165 3.72 -26.84 9.90
N MET A 166 4.36 -25.68 10.13
CA MET A 166 3.78 -24.37 9.87
C MET A 166 3.55 -24.15 8.36
N GLN A 167 4.45 -24.60 7.49
CA GLN A 167 4.25 -24.50 6.05
C GLN A 167 3.04 -25.31 5.59
N SER A 168 2.86 -26.51 6.14
CA SER A 168 1.68 -27.35 5.88
C SER A 168 0.38 -26.65 6.31
N LEU A 169 0.35 -26.05 7.51
CA LEU A 169 -0.80 -25.29 8.00
C LEU A 169 -1.12 -24.09 7.09
N LEU A 170 -0.11 -23.37 6.61
CA LEU A 170 -0.30 -22.19 5.74
C LEU A 170 -0.74 -22.53 4.31
N GLU A 171 -0.69 -23.79 3.85
CA GLU A 171 -1.19 -24.17 2.52
C GLU A 171 -2.69 -23.87 2.36
N ASP A 172 -3.49 -23.95 3.44
CA ASP A 172 -4.90 -23.56 3.39
C ASP A 172 -5.09 -22.06 3.04
N PHE A 173 -4.18 -21.19 3.50
CA PHE A 173 -4.22 -19.75 3.21
C PHE A 173 -3.64 -19.40 1.83
N ARG A 174 -2.99 -20.35 1.18
CA ARG A 174 -2.46 -20.23 -0.19
C ARG A 174 -3.41 -20.72 -1.27
N ARG A 175 -4.62 -21.12 -0.89
CA ARG A 175 -5.67 -21.56 -1.81
C ARG A 175 -6.85 -20.60 -1.75
N ASP A 176 -7.47 -20.35 -2.89
CA ASP A 176 -8.68 -19.54 -2.98
C ASP A 176 -9.95 -20.33 -2.60
N ASP A 177 -11.10 -19.74 -2.84
CA ASP A 177 -12.40 -20.33 -2.54
C ASP A 177 -12.76 -21.50 -3.47
N ALA A 178 -12.16 -21.59 -4.66
CA ALA A 178 -12.27 -22.73 -5.56
C ALA A 178 -11.29 -23.88 -5.20
N GLY A 179 -10.36 -23.64 -4.27
CA GLY A 179 -9.30 -24.59 -3.91
C GLY A 179 -8.03 -24.46 -4.75
N ASP A 180 -8.00 -23.52 -5.71
CA ASP A 180 -6.86 -23.31 -6.57
C ASP A 180 -5.75 -22.54 -5.83
N ARG A 181 -4.49 -22.87 -6.19
CA ARG A 181 -3.34 -22.22 -5.57
C ARG A 181 -3.20 -20.77 -6.03
N LEU A 182 -2.99 -19.86 -5.09
CA LEU A 182 -2.77 -18.44 -5.37
C LEU A 182 -1.51 -18.21 -6.22
N VAL A 183 -1.62 -17.39 -7.26
CA VAL A 183 -0.54 -17.08 -8.20
C VAL A 183 0.12 -15.70 -7.95
N GLU A 184 -0.23 -15.00 -6.89
CA GLU A 184 0.30 -13.69 -6.54
C GLU A 184 1.80 -13.72 -6.22
N ARG A 185 2.54 -12.74 -6.74
CA ARG A 185 4.01 -12.68 -6.60
C ARG A 185 4.53 -12.47 -5.16
N LYS A 186 3.68 -12.02 -4.21
CA LYS A 186 4.09 -11.65 -2.85
C LYS A 186 3.49 -12.53 -1.77
N LEU A 187 3.36 -13.82 -2.01
CA LEU A 187 2.85 -14.80 -1.01
C LEU A 187 3.66 -14.84 0.29
N GLY A 188 4.88 -14.27 0.32
CA GLY A 188 5.70 -14.17 1.52
C GLY A 188 5.02 -13.45 2.71
N VAL A 189 4.07 -12.53 2.45
CA VAL A 189 3.31 -11.85 3.53
C VAL A 189 2.39 -12.79 4.32
N LEU A 190 2.04 -13.96 3.77
CA LEU A 190 1.30 -15.00 4.52
C LEU A 190 2.16 -15.67 5.60
N SER A 191 3.47 -15.40 5.61
CA SER A 191 4.39 -15.85 6.65
C SER A 191 4.59 -14.80 7.76
N ASP A 192 3.90 -13.65 7.72
CA ASP A 192 3.93 -12.68 8.80
C ASP A 192 3.42 -13.30 10.10
N ALA A 193 3.98 -12.87 11.24
CA ALA A 193 3.72 -13.49 12.54
C ALA A 193 2.21 -13.55 12.85
N TYR A 194 1.48 -12.43 12.67
CA TYR A 194 0.04 -12.40 12.95
C TYR A 194 -0.77 -13.38 12.09
N VAL A 195 -0.39 -13.63 10.83
CA VAL A 195 -1.07 -14.59 9.94
C VAL A 195 -0.86 -16.00 10.45
N ARG A 196 0.36 -16.33 10.90
CA ARG A 196 0.70 -17.63 11.48
C ARG A 196 -0.03 -17.87 12.79
N PHE A 197 -0.06 -16.87 13.69
CA PHE A 197 -0.86 -16.95 14.93
C PHE A 197 -2.34 -17.15 14.62
N PHE A 198 -2.88 -16.38 13.68
CA PHE A 198 -4.26 -16.55 13.22
C PHE A 198 -4.53 -17.98 12.77
N ARG A 199 -3.59 -18.57 12.01
CA ARG A 199 -3.71 -19.94 11.49
C ARG A 199 -3.69 -20.99 12.62
N VAL A 200 -2.78 -20.85 13.59
CA VAL A 200 -2.70 -21.79 14.73
C VAL A 200 -3.94 -21.67 15.61
N CYS A 201 -4.39 -20.46 15.93
CA CYS A 201 -5.63 -20.24 16.72
C CYS A 201 -6.86 -20.80 15.98
N ALA A 202 -6.96 -20.59 14.66
CA ALA A 202 -8.04 -21.18 13.86
C ALA A 202 -7.98 -22.71 13.83
N GLU A 203 -6.78 -23.32 13.82
CA GLU A 203 -6.65 -24.78 13.91
C GLU A 203 -7.11 -25.32 15.27
N ALA A 204 -6.75 -24.65 16.36
CA ALA A 204 -7.24 -25.01 17.69
C ALA A 204 -8.78 -24.95 17.76
N ALA A 205 -9.36 -23.88 17.22
CA ALA A 205 -10.82 -23.72 17.13
C ALA A 205 -11.49 -24.81 16.27
N ARG A 206 -10.89 -25.20 15.17
CA ARG A 206 -11.41 -26.28 14.30
C ARG A 206 -11.43 -27.64 14.96
N ARG A 207 -10.47 -27.90 15.86
CA ARG A 207 -10.36 -29.17 16.60
C ARG A 207 -11.25 -29.21 17.85
N SER A 208 -11.78 -28.05 18.27
CA SER A 208 -12.71 -28.03 19.40
C SER A 208 -14.10 -28.58 19.01
N GLU A 209 -14.49 -29.70 19.55
CA GLU A 209 -15.80 -30.33 19.32
C GLU A 209 -16.96 -29.54 19.90
N GLN A 210 -16.73 -28.82 21.02
CA GLN A 210 -17.72 -27.97 21.66
C GLN A 210 -17.87 -26.58 21.03
N GLY A 211 -17.09 -26.32 19.98
CA GLY A 211 -17.04 -25.03 19.33
C GLY A 211 -16.05 -24.06 19.97
N ALA A 212 -15.93 -22.88 19.35
CA ALA A 212 -14.93 -21.89 19.74
C ALA A 212 -15.33 -20.44 19.42
N VAL A 213 -14.80 -19.49 20.20
CA VAL A 213 -14.77 -18.06 19.88
C VAL A 213 -13.33 -17.58 19.91
N LEU A 214 -12.86 -16.99 18.79
CA LEU A 214 -11.57 -16.32 18.73
C LEU A 214 -11.78 -14.80 18.81
N ALA A 215 -10.97 -14.10 19.59
CA ALA A 215 -10.94 -12.63 19.70
C ALA A 215 -9.49 -12.14 19.54
N LEU A 216 -9.10 -11.78 18.33
CA LEU A 216 -7.73 -11.42 18.00
C LEU A 216 -7.60 -9.96 17.56
N ILE A 217 -6.61 -9.26 18.15
CA ILE A 217 -6.19 -7.93 17.72
C ILE A 217 -5.03 -8.12 16.76
N THR A 218 -5.17 -7.64 15.52
CA THR A 218 -4.18 -7.90 14.48
C THR A 218 -3.98 -6.71 13.55
N ASN A 219 -2.97 -6.82 12.69
CA ASN A 219 -2.81 -5.97 11.52
C ASN A 219 -4.01 -6.14 10.57
N GLY A 220 -4.62 -5.03 10.13
CA GLY A 220 -5.80 -5.01 9.27
C GLY A 220 -5.54 -5.32 7.79
N SER A 221 -4.29 -5.59 7.39
CA SER A 221 -3.96 -5.84 5.96
C SER A 221 -4.68 -7.06 5.36
N PHE A 222 -5.13 -8.01 6.18
CA PHE A 222 -5.87 -9.17 5.70
C PHE A 222 -7.32 -8.84 5.27
N LEU A 223 -7.86 -7.71 5.67
CA LEU A 223 -9.25 -7.34 5.38
C LEU A 223 -9.52 -7.17 3.89
N ASP A 224 -8.59 -6.54 3.17
CA ASP A 224 -8.76 -6.18 1.75
C ASP A 224 -7.60 -6.61 0.85
N GLY A 225 -6.45 -6.96 1.42
CA GLY A 225 -5.26 -7.34 0.69
C GLY A 225 -5.50 -8.51 -0.27
N PRO A 226 -5.12 -8.40 -1.57
CA PRO A 226 -5.39 -9.45 -2.56
C PRO A 226 -4.69 -10.77 -2.23
N VAL A 227 -3.49 -10.72 -1.64
CA VAL A 227 -2.72 -11.91 -1.25
C VAL A 227 -3.40 -12.69 -0.11
N HIS A 228 -4.20 -12.01 0.71
CA HIS A 228 -4.91 -12.63 1.84
C HIS A 228 -6.28 -13.23 1.45
N ARG A 229 -6.65 -13.26 0.15
CA ARG A 229 -7.94 -13.82 -0.27
C ARG A 229 -8.11 -15.29 0.13
N GLY A 230 -7.02 -16.07 0.07
CA GLY A 230 -7.05 -17.47 0.53
C GLY A 230 -7.25 -17.61 2.05
N MET A 231 -6.63 -16.72 2.84
CA MET A 231 -6.89 -16.65 4.28
C MET A 231 -8.37 -16.34 4.56
N ARG A 232 -8.94 -15.32 3.89
CA ARG A 232 -10.36 -14.99 4.06
C ARG A 232 -11.28 -16.13 3.63
N ALA A 233 -10.98 -16.79 2.50
CA ALA A 233 -11.73 -17.96 2.03
C ALA A 233 -11.71 -19.12 3.05
N ALA A 234 -10.56 -19.38 3.65
CA ALA A 234 -10.42 -20.40 4.70
C ALA A 234 -11.21 -20.04 5.97
N LEU A 235 -11.11 -18.79 6.43
CA LEU A 235 -11.86 -18.33 7.62
C LEU A 235 -13.38 -18.42 7.40
N LEU A 236 -13.88 -18.09 6.19
CA LEU A 236 -15.29 -18.23 5.83
C LEU A 236 -15.79 -19.69 5.86
N ARG A 237 -14.93 -20.65 5.56
CA ARG A 237 -15.28 -22.09 5.66
C ARG A 237 -15.27 -22.60 7.09
N TRP A 238 -14.43 -22.03 7.96
CA TRP A 238 -14.17 -22.58 9.30
C TRP A 238 -15.01 -21.95 10.41
N PHE A 239 -15.63 -20.79 10.17
CA PHE A 239 -16.40 -20.07 11.17
C PHE A 239 -17.78 -19.71 10.65
N ASP A 240 -18.80 -19.74 11.53
CA ASP A 240 -20.18 -19.40 11.22
C ASP A 240 -20.40 -17.89 11.13
N GLU A 241 -19.82 -17.15 12.08
CA GLU A 241 -19.98 -15.71 12.22
C GLU A 241 -18.59 -15.08 12.43
N LEU A 242 -18.30 -14.04 11.66
CA LEU A 242 -17.04 -13.29 11.73
C LEU A 242 -17.37 -11.82 11.96
N TYR A 243 -17.13 -11.32 13.16
CA TYR A 243 -17.29 -9.90 13.49
C TYR A 243 -15.95 -9.21 13.31
N VAL A 244 -15.88 -8.20 12.46
CA VAL A 244 -14.66 -7.47 12.11
C VAL A 244 -14.85 -6.01 12.48
N LEU A 245 -14.09 -5.54 13.45
CA LEU A 245 -14.03 -4.15 13.86
C LEU A 245 -12.74 -3.52 13.32
N ASP A 246 -12.86 -2.67 12.32
CA ASP A 246 -11.75 -1.90 11.74
C ASP A 246 -11.52 -0.63 12.57
N LEU A 247 -10.39 -0.59 13.28
CA LEU A 247 -9.96 0.58 14.06
C LEU A 247 -9.16 1.57 13.20
N GLY A 248 -8.90 1.26 11.93
CA GLY A 248 -8.18 2.13 11.01
C GLY A 248 -6.77 2.51 11.48
N GLY A 249 -6.48 3.81 11.44
CA GLY A 249 -5.20 4.35 11.92
C GLY A 249 -3.99 4.01 11.05
N SER A 250 -4.16 3.67 9.77
CA SER A 250 -3.05 3.43 8.87
C SER A 250 -2.33 4.74 8.56
N ALA A 251 -1.06 4.86 8.97
CA ALA A 251 -0.23 6.01 8.64
C ALA A 251 -0.01 6.19 7.12
N LEU A 252 -0.34 5.17 6.33
CA LEU A 252 -0.22 5.18 4.87
C LEU A 252 -1.46 5.77 4.18
N LEU A 253 -2.61 5.82 4.86
CA LEU A 253 -3.90 6.21 4.28
C LEU A 253 -4.42 7.59 4.71
N HIS A 254 -3.76 8.29 5.66
CA HIS A 254 -4.34 9.43 6.35
C HIS A 254 -3.76 10.82 6.02
N ARG A 255 -2.77 10.93 5.14
CA ARG A 255 -2.29 12.26 4.72
C ARG A 255 -3.25 12.85 3.69
N GLY A 256 -4.05 13.84 4.11
CA GLY A 256 -4.94 14.60 3.23
C GLY A 256 -6.44 14.44 3.48
N ARG A 257 -6.88 13.63 4.45
CA ARG A 257 -8.30 13.52 4.83
C ARG A 257 -8.65 14.50 5.95
N THR A 258 -9.82 15.12 5.88
CA THR A 258 -10.39 16.02 6.87
C THR A 258 -10.80 15.33 8.18
N LEU A 259 -10.97 14.01 8.16
CA LEU A 259 -11.33 13.21 9.34
C LEU A 259 -10.08 12.65 10.00
N ARG A 260 -9.90 12.99 11.27
CA ARG A 260 -8.84 12.43 12.12
C ARG A 260 -9.12 10.95 12.39
N ASP A 261 -8.12 10.09 12.22
CA ASP A 261 -8.22 8.63 12.43
C ASP A 261 -6.89 8.10 12.97
N ASP A 262 -6.67 8.29 14.27
CA ASP A 262 -5.40 7.94 14.92
C ASP A 262 -5.28 6.42 15.13
N ASN A 263 -4.05 5.93 15.02
CA ASN A 263 -3.74 4.53 15.32
C ASN A 263 -3.71 4.30 16.84
N VAL A 264 -4.43 3.28 17.31
CA VAL A 264 -4.54 2.97 18.76
C VAL A 264 -3.23 2.53 19.41
N PHE A 265 -2.25 2.06 18.60
CA PHE A 265 -0.92 1.64 19.05
C PHE A 265 0.21 2.59 18.62
N GLY A 266 -0.06 3.57 17.78
CA GLY A 266 0.96 4.45 17.20
C GLY A 266 1.86 3.77 16.16
N VAL A 267 1.43 2.65 15.56
CA VAL A 267 2.16 1.90 14.53
C VAL A 267 1.67 2.25 13.12
N ARG A 268 2.46 1.87 12.09
CA ARG A 268 2.13 2.19 10.70
C ARG A 268 0.93 1.43 10.10
N PRO A 269 0.76 0.11 10.32
CA PRO A 269 -0.37 -0.62 9.76
C PRO A 269 -1.68 -0.27 10.47
N SER A 270 -2.82 -0.46 9.77
CA SER A 270 -4.15 -0.39 10.38
C SER A 270 -4.33 -1.48 11.42
N VAL A 271 -5.24 -1.22 12.36
CA VAL A 271 -5.55 -2.15 13.46
C VAL A 271 -6.95 -2.72 13.27
N THR A 272 -7.10 -4.00 13.53
CA THR A 272 -8.39 -4.70 13.46
C THR A 272 -8.57 -5.59 14.68
N ILE A 273 -9.78 -5.63 15.21
CA ILE A 273 -10.21 -6.68 16.15
C ILE A 273 -11.15 -7.59 15.39
N SER A 274 -10.93 -8.90 15.51
CA SER A 274 -11.78 -9.91 14.88
C SER A 274 -12.30 -10.89 15.92
N TRP A 275 -13.62 -11.08 15.99
CA TRP A 275 -14.28 -12.13 16.76
C TRP A 275 -14.85 -13.15 15.78
N LEU A 276 -14.42 -14.40 15.89
CA LEU A 276 -14.82 -15.47 15.01
C LEU A 276 -15.48 -16.59 15.83
N CYS A 277 -16.73 -16.88 15.51
CA CYS A 277 -17.53 -17.90 16.20
C CYS A 277 -17.61 -19.17 15.33
N ARG A 278 -17.22 -20.31 15.91
CA ARG A 278 -17.39 -21.65 15.34
C ARG A 278 -18.31 -22.46 16.25
N LYS A 279 -19.53 -22.74 15.79
CA LYS A 279 -20.50 -23.57 16.52
C LYS A 279 -20.15 -25.06 16.41
N PRO A 280 -20.57 -25.90 17.38
CA PRO A 280 -20.45 -27.34 17.27
C PRO A 280 -21.14 -27.85 16.00
N GLY A 281 -20.54 -28.87 15.35
CA GLY A 281 -21.14 -29.51 14.17
C GLY A 281 -21.17 -28.66 12.89
N LEU A 282 -20.36 -27.60 12.79
CA LEU A 282 -20.26 -26.79 11.56
C LEU A 282 -19.85 -27.67 10.38
N SER A 283 -20.67 -27.66 9.32
CA SER A 283 -20.35 -28.28 8.03
C SER A 283 -19.55 -27.34 7.15
N ASP A 284 -18.47 -27.82 6.55
CA ASP A 284 -17.65 -27.07 5.60
C ASP A 284 -18.39 -26.64 4.30
N ALA A 285 -19.61 -27.13 4.11
CA ALA A 285 -20.49 -26.76 2.99
C ALA A 285 -21.17 -25.38 3.17
N ARG A 286 -21.18 -24.85 4.41
CA ARG A 286 -21.80 -23.56 4.73
C ARG A 286 -20.75 -22.46 4.78
N GLN A 287 -20.99 -21.37 4.08
CA GLN A 287 -20.13 -20.18 4.16
C GLN A 287 -20.49 -19.30 5.34
N GLY A 288 -19.50 -18.89 6.14
CA GLY A 288 -19.69 -18.00 7.29
C GLY A 288 -20.14 -16.60 6.90
N GLN A 289 -20.89 -15.95 7.78
CA GLN A 289 -21.36 -14.59 7.62
C GLN A 289 -20.37 -13.59 8.24
N VAL A 290 -19.97 -12.57 7.47
CA VAL A 290 -19.15 -11.47 7.97
C VAL A 290 -20.03 -10.29 8.39
N PHE A 291 -19.74 -9.75 9.57
CA PHE A 291 -20.30 -8.52 10.10
C PHE A 291 -19.17 -7.50 10.26
N TYR A 292 -19.32 -6.32 9.68
CA TYR A 292 -18.29 -5.29 9.69
C TYR A 292 -18.75 -4.04 10.41
N ALA A 293 -17.85 -3.49 11.22
CA ALA A 293 -17.98 -2.16 11.82
C ALA A 293 -16.65 -1.40 11.74
N ARG A 294 -16.70 -0.07 11.82
CA ARG A 294 -15.50 0.78 11.84
C ARG A 294 -15.62 1.86 12.90
N LEU A 295 -14.55 2.06 13.68
CA LEU A 295 -14.41 3.19 14.59
C LEU A 295 -13.46 4.23 14.00
N TRP A 296 -13.95 5.45 13.86
CA TRP A 296 -13.22 6.63 13.48
C TRP A 296 -12.85 7.47 14.72
N GLY A 297 -11.92 8.37 14.59
CA GLY A 297 -11.59 9.36 15.61
C GLY A 297 -10.16 9.26 16.14
N ASP A 298 -9.88 10.01 17.20
CA ASP A 298 -8.59 9.94 17.86
C ASP A 298 -8.43 8.67 18.72
N ARG A 299 -7.18 8.43 19.15
CA ARG A 299 -6.83 7.24 19.94
C ARG A 299 -7.65 7.15 21.24
N ALA A 300 -7.79 8.27 21.96
CA ALA A 300 -8.45 8.28 23.26
C ALA A 300 -9.95 8.02 23.13
N GLU A 301 -10.58 8.56 22.09
CA GLU A 301 -11.99 8.34 21.78
C GLU A 301 -12.27 6.88 21.45
N LYS A 302 -11.45 6.27 20.58
CA LYS A 302 -11.56 4.85 20.23
C LYS A 302 -11.43 3.94 21.47
N LEU A 303 -10.44 4.20 22.32
CA LEU A 303 -10.22 3.41 23.53
C LEU A 303 -11.37 3.58 24.54
N ARG A 304 -11.90 4.79 24.73
CA ARG A 304 -13.08 5.04 25.58
C ARG A 304 -14.31 4.31 25.07
N THR A 305 -14.58 4.38 23.78
CA THR A 305 -15.70 3.67 23.15
C THR A 305 -15.61 2.17 23.37
N LEU A 306 -14.42 1.60 23.18
CA LEU A 306 -14.21 0.15 23.36
C LEU A 306 -14.28 -0.32 24.80
N ALA A 307 -13.82 0.46 25.76
CA ALA A 307 -13.73 0.05 27.17
C ALA A 307 -15.07 -0.39 27.78
N GLY A 308 -16.19 0.12 27.28
CA GLY A 308 -17.54 -0.19 27.77
C GLY A 308 -18.50 -0.71 26.69
N ALA A 309 -18.01 -1.00 25.47
CA ALA A 309 -18.85 -1.38 24.34
C ALA A 309 -19.43 -2.79 24.52
N LYS A 310 -20.70 -2.93 24.16
CA LYS A 310 -21.37 -4.18 23.85
C LYS A 310 -21.44 -4.39 22.33
N LEU A 311 -21.74 -5.61 21.90
CA LEU A 311 -21.77 -5.95 20.48
C LEU A 311 -22.70 -5.02 19.66
N HIS A 312 -23.87 -4.68 20.21
CA HIS A 312 -24.83 -3.80 19.54
C HIS A 312 -24.40 -2.33 19.46
N ASP A 313 -23.55 -1.84 20.36
CA ASP A 313 -23.05 -0.46 20.36
C ASP A 313 -22.12 -0.20 19.19
N LEU A 314 -21.40 -1.22 18.71
CA LEU A 314 -20.44 -1.14 17.63
C LEU A 314 -21.09 -1.14 16.23
N LYS A 315 -22.43 -1.25 16.13
CA LYS A 315 -23.21 -1.14 14.90
C LYS A 315 -22.69 -2.03 13.76
N PHE A 316 -22.38 -3.28 14.07
CA PHE A 316 -21.99 -4.25 13.05
C PHE A 316 -23.09 -4.45 12.01
N ALA A 317 -22.73 -4.29 10.74
CA ALA A 317 -23.62 -4.55 9.60
C ALA A 317 -23.17 -5.81 8.84
N PRO A 318 -24.12 -6.65 8.37
CA PRO A 318 -23.77 -7.81 7.56
C PRO A 318 -23.12 -7.33 6.25
N LEU A 319 -22.05 -8.01 5.84
CA LEU A 319 -21.26 -7.68 4.67
C LEU A 319 -21.56 -8.63 3.52
N THR A 320 -21.92 -8.09 2.37
CA THR A 320 -22.00 -8.85 1.13
C THR A 320 -20.62 -8.99 0.54
N LEU A 321 -20.16 -10.24 0.36
CA LEU A 321 -18.83 -10.55 -0.12
C LEU A 321 -18.82 -10.75 -1.64
N GLU A 322 -17.93 -10.04 -2.33
CA GLU A 322 -17.75 -10.15 -3.78
C GLU A 322 -16.56 -11.04 -4.12
N ARG A 323 -16.80 -12.10 -4.90
CA ARG A 323 -15.75 -12.96 -5.45
C ARG A 323 -14.98 -12.24 -6.57
N PRO A 324 -13.70 -12.58 -6.84
CA PRO A 324 -12.91 -13.65 -6.18
C PRO A 324 -12.16 -13.16 -4.93
N LEU A 325 -12.26 -11.90 -4.53
CA LEU A 325 -11.42 -11.35 -3.46
C LEU A 325 -12.05 -11.49 -2.07
N SER A 326 -13.39 -11.61 -1.97
CA SER A 326 -14.15 -11.78 -0.72
C SER A 326 -13.63 -10.87 0.41
N ARG A 327 -13.51 -9.55 0.14
CA ARG A 327 -12.93 -8.58 1.07
C ARG A 327 -13.81 -8.41 2.30
N PHE A 328 -13.21 -8.26 3.47
CA PHE A 328 -13.90 -8.05 4.75
C PHE A 328 -14.06 -6.55 5.09
N VAL A 329 -14.22 -5.73 4.05
CA VAL A 329 -14.53 -4.30 4.15
C VAL A 329 -15.67 -3.96 3.20
N PRO A 330 -16.56 -3.02 3.57
CA PRO A 330 -17.64 -2.58 2.69
C PRO A 330 -17.09 -1.93 1.41
N ARG A 331 -17.72 -2.20 0.31
CA ARG A 331 -17.54 -1.40 -0.90
C ARG A 331 -18.58 -0.29 -0.96
N ALA A 332 -18.14 0.94 -1.22
CA ALA A 332 -19.05 2.00 -1.61
C ALA A 332 -19.75 1.61 -2.93
N ALA A 333 -21.01 2.01 -3.15
CA ALA A 333 -21.72 1.77 -4.41
C ALA A 333 -20.94 2.29 -5.63
N THR A 334 -20.21 3.41 -5.47
CA THR A 334 -19.28 3.95 -6.45
C THR A 334 -18.17 2.98 -6.84
N HIS A 335 -17.74 2.13 -5.91
CA HIS A 335 -16.69 1.15 -6.13
C HIS A 335 -17.14 -0.01 -7.03
N ALA A 336 -18.38 -0.47 -6.90
CA ALA A 336 -18.94 -1.51 -7.77
C ALA A 336 -19.00 -1.03 -9.23
N THR A 337 -19.45 0.21 -9.46
CA THR A 337 -19.47 0.83 -10.78
C THR A 337 -18.06 0.95 -11.37
N TYR A 338 -17.08 1.46 -10.61
CA TYR A 338 -15.69 1.56 -11.05
C TYR A 338 -15.10 0.18 -11.39
N ALA A 339 -15.37 -0.83 -10.58
CA ALA A 339 -14.88 -2.19 -10.78
C ALA A 339 -15.42 -2.87 -12.04
N SER A 340 -16.60 -2.45 -12.54
CA SER A 340 -17.18 -2.96 -13.77
C SER A 340 -16.55 -2.39 -15.04
N TRP A 341 -15.82 -1.28 -14.94
CA TRP A 341 -15.16 -0.66 -16.09
C TRP A 341 -13.89 -1.43 -16.49
N PRO A 342 -13.56 -1.48 -17.79
CA PRO A 342 -12.29 -2.03 -18.24
C PRO A 342 -11.10 -1.25 -17.68
N SER A 343 -10.03 -1.95 -17.31
CA SER A 343 -8.77 -1.32 -16.89
C SER A 343 -8.00 -0.78 -18.10
N LEU A 344 -7.06 0.11 -17.86
CA LEU A 344 -6.20 0.63 -18.93
C LEU A 344 -5.47 -0.48 -19.73
N PRO A 345 -4.93 -1.57 -19.09
CA PRO A 345 -4.43 -2.73 -19.84
C PRO A 345 -5.48 -3.51 -20.64
N ASP A 346 -6.75 -3.52 -20.21
CA ASP A 346 -7.82 -4.13 -21.00
C ASP A 346 -8.10 -3.33 -22.28
N TRP A 347 -8.01 -2.00 -22.20
CA TRP A 347 -8.13 -1.11 -23.37
C TRP A 347 -6.90 -1.16 -24.27
N MET A 348 -5.69 -1.06 -23.68
CA MET A 348 -4.40 -0.99 -24.41
C MET A 348 -3.52 -2.19 -24.00
N PRO A 349 -3.64 -3.33 -24.70
CA PRO A 349 -3.01 -4.59 -24.28
C PRO A 349 -1.47 -4.56 -24.29
N PHE A 350 -0.88 -3.87 -25.27
CA PHE A 350 0.57 -3.71 -25.27
C PHE A 350 0.99 -2.57 -24.35
N HIS A 351 1.66 -2.90 -23.28
CA HIS A 351 2.22 -1.93 -22.35
C HIS A 351 3.49 -2.46 -21.69
N ARG A 352 4.41 -1.56 -21.34
CA ARG A 352 5.68 -1.92 -20.70
C ARG A 352 6.03 -0.97 -19.57
N GLU A 353 6.79 -1.46 -18.60
CA GLU A 353 7.51 -0.56 -17.68
C GLU A 353 8.49 0.29 -18.47
N GLY A 354 8.71 1.53 -18.06
CA GLY A 354 9.74 2.37 -18.61
C GLY A 354 11.15 1.76 -18.52
N VAL A 355 12.09 2.37 -19.19
CA VAL A 355 13.50 2.03 -19.15
C VAL A 355 14.03 2.07 -17.72
N GLN A 356 14.91 1.15 -17.38
CA GLN A 356 15.58 1.08 -16.11
C GLN A 356 17.09 0.97 -16.33
N THR A 357 17.81 2.04 -16.14
CA THR A 357 19.27 2.06 -16.30
C THR A 357 19.96 1.45 -15.07
N ASN A 358 19.53 1.76 -13.86
CA ASN A 358 20.18 1.49 -12.57
C ASN A 358 21.57 2.15 -12.46
N ARG A 359 22.01 2.87 -13.49
CA ARG A 359 23.34 3.50 -13.61
C ARG A 359 23.23 4.88 -14.25
N ASP A 360 22.23 5.66 -13.79
CA ASP A 360 21.90 6.96 -14.37
C ASP A 360 23.14 7.87 -14.47
N ARG A 361 24.01 7.91 -13.47
CA ARG A 361 25.22 8.74 -13.49
C ARG A 361 26.19 8.39 -14.62
N LEU A 362 26.19 7.13 -15.08
CA LEU A 362 27.04 6.68 -16.18
C LEU A 362 26.30 6.75 -17.53
N ALA A 363 25.05 6.31 -17.56
CA ALA A 363 24.31 6.01 -18.77
C ALA A 363 23.27 7.07 -19.15
N VAL A 364 23.11 8.15 -18.37
CA VAL A 364 22.10 9.20 -18.63
C VAL A 364 22.73 10.59 -18.44
N ASP A 365 22.42 11.51 -19.34
CA ASP A 365 22.78 12.92 -19.22
C ASP A 365 21.75 13.82 -19.92
N ALA A 366 21.66 15.08 -19.47
CA ALA A 366 20.85 16.10 -20.15
C ALA A 366 21.54 16.58 -21.43
N ASP A 367 22.89 16.59 -21.44
CA ASP A 367 23.72 16.98 -22.58
C ASP A 367 24.22 15.75 -23.32
N ARG A 368 23.94 15.72 -24.63
CA ARG A 368 24.32 14.62 -25.53
C ARG A 368 25.84 14.48 -25.64
N GLY A 369 26.55 15.60 -25.76
CA GLY A 369 28.01 15.62 -25.93
C GLY A 369 28.72 15.12 -24.68
N VAL A 370 28.28 15.58 -23.51
CA VAL A 370 28.80 15.13 -22.20
C VAL A 370 28.58 13.63 -22.01
N LEU A 371 27.41 13.11 -22.38
CA LEU A 371 27.16 11.67 -22.33
C LEU A 371 28.09 10.92 -23.28
N LEU A 372 28.22 11.37 -24.53
CA LEU A 372 29.07 10.74 -25.55
C LEU A 372 30.55 10.65 -25.11
N GLU A 373 31.09 11.75 -24.60
CA GLU A 373 32.46 11.79 -24.09
C GLU A 373 32.67 10.84 -22.92
N ARG A 374 31.72 10.79 -21.99
CA ARG A 374 31.72 9.88 -20.85
C ARG A 374 31.70 8.42 -21.30
N LEU A 375 30.86 8.07 -22.25
CA LEU A 375 30.76 6.71 -22.81
C LEU A 375 32.06 6.33 -23.54
N ARG A 376 32.63 7.23 -24.34
CA ARG A 376 33.92 7.03 -25.02
C ARG A 376 35.06 6.81 -24.01
N ALA A 377 35.13 7.61 -22.95
CA ALA A 377 36.13 7.47 -21.90
C ALA A 377 35.99 6.12 -21.18
N PHE A 378 34.77 5.73 -20.82
CA PHE A 378 34.51 4.45 -20.16
C PHE A 378 34.88 3.25 -21.05
N ALA A 379 34.56 3.30 -22.36
CA ALA A 379 34.93 2.26 -23.31
C ALA A 379 36.47 2.08 -23.42
N ARG A 380 37.23 3.18 -23.37
CA ARG A 380 38.71 3.18 -23.40
C ARG A 380 39.34 2.73 -22.09
N GLY A 381 38.59 2.36 -21.08
CA GLY A 381 39.07 1.85 -19.81
C GLY A 381 39.33 2.92 -18.74
N ALA A 382 38.87 4.18 -18.98
CA ALA A 382 39.00 5.20 -17.96
C ALA A 382 38.29 4.77 -16.68
N GLU A 383 38.98 4.91 -15.55
CA GLU A 383 38.38 4.80 -14.24
C GLU A 383 37.52 6.06 -13.99
N LEU A 384 36.29 5.86 -13.59
CA LEU A 384 35.39 6.95 -13.24
C LEU A 384 35.07 6.84 -11.73
N PRO A 385 35.97 7.32 -10.84
CA PRO A 385 35.91 7.06 -9.40
C PRO A 385 34.59 7.52 -8.77
N GLU A 386 34.04 8.64 -9.24
CA GLU A 386 32.74 9.17 -8.77
C GLU A 386 31.56 8.28 -9.16
N LEU A 387 31.71 7.49 -10.22
CA LEU A 387 30.69 6.61 -10.76
C LEU A 387 30.92 5.16 -10.29
N ALA A 388 32.14 4.77 -9.99
CA ALA A 388 32.52 3.41 -9.59
C ALA A 388 31.70 2.90 -8.39
N ARG A 389 31.49 3.73 -7.36
CA ARG A 389 30.69 3.39 -6.19
C ARG A 389 29.19 3.18 -6.48
N SER A 390 28.68 3.74 -7.58
CA SER A 390 27.24 3.65 -7.91
C SER A 390 26.86 2.39 -8.68
N TYR A 391 27.83 1.64 -9.21
CA TYR A 391 27.58 0.43 -10.00
C TYR A 391 28.41 -0.79 -9.61
N ALA A 392 29.51 -0.64 -8.84
CA ALA A 392 30.39 -1.73 -8.45
C ALA A 392 29.69 -2.79 -7.57
N ASP A 393 28.73 -2.39 -6.74
CA ASP A 393 28.06 -3.26 -5.77
C ASP A 393 26.78 -3.91 -6.32
N GLN A 394 26.47 -3.79 -7.62
CA GLN A 394 25.22 -4.31 -8.17
C GLN A 394 25.40 -5.73 -8.72
N VAL A 395 24.63 -6.65 -8.18
CA VAL A 395 24.47 -8.02 -8.70
C VAL A 395 24.17 -7.96 -10.21
N HIS A 396 24.92 -8.72 -11.01
CA HIS A 396 24.79 -8.80 -12.48
C HIS A 396 25.41 -7.64 -13.31
N PHE A 397 26.32 -6.84 -12.78
CA PHE A 397 27.08 -5.89 -13.59
C PHE A 397 28.53 -6.35 -13.77
N SER A 398 28.97 -6.46 -15.03
CA SER A 398 30.36 -6.64 -15.42
C SER A 398 30.84 -5.43 -16.20
N ALA A 399 31.79 -4.69 -15.66
CA ALA A 399 32.39 -3.54 -16.35
C ALA A 399 33.08 -3.94 -17.66
N GLU A 400 33.72 -5.11 -17.68
CA GLU A 400 34.38 -5.65 -18.86
C GLU A 400 33.38 -5.93 -19.98
N VAL A 401 32.28 -6.61 -19.69
CA VAL A 401 31.20 -6.88 -20.65
C VAL A 401 30.57 -5.55 -21.12
N ALA A 402 30.38 -4.61 -20.20
CA ALA A 402 29.84 -3.28 -20.55
C ALA A 402 30.76 -2.52 -21.52
N ARG A 403 32.08 -2.51 -21.26
CA ARG A 403 33.09 -1.85 -22.13
C ARG A 403 33.12 -2.50 -23.51
N ARG A 404 33.14 -3.84 -23.58
CA ARG A 404 33.15 -4.57 -24.85
C ARG A 404 31.89 -4.27 -25.70
N ASN A 405 30.70 -4.36 -25.08
CA ASN A 405 29.46 -4.08 -25.80
C ASN A 405 29.35 -2.61 -26.21
N LEU A 406 29.86 -1.70 -25.38
CA LEU A 406 29.89 -0.28 -25.69
C LEU A 406 30.87 0.03 -26.81
N ALA A 407 32.04 -0.61 -26.87
CA ALA A 407 32.99 -0.47 -27.96
C ALA A 407 32.36 -0.89 -29.28
N ALA A 408 31.67 -2.05 -29.32
CA ALA A 408 30.95 -2.51 -30.52
C ALA A 408 29.83 -1.55 -30.94
N ALA A 409 29.12 -0.93 -29.98
CA ALA A 409 28.10 0.07 -30.27
C ALA A 409 28.71 1.38 -30.82
N LEU A 410 29.87 1.80 -30.30
CA LEU A 410 30.61 2.97 -30.79
C LEU A 410 31.15 2.77 -32.21
N GLU A 411 31.55 1.56 -32.58
CA GLU A 411 31.94 1.23 -33.96
C GLU A 411 30.76 1.39 -34.94
N GLN A 412 29.55 1.00 -34.52
CA GLN A 412 28.35 1.09 -35.36
C GLN A 412 27.74 2.50 -35.38
N ASP A 413 27.84 3.23 -34.28
CA ASP A 413 27.22 4.56 -34.10
C ASP A 413 28.17 5.50 -33.33
N PRO A 414 29.26 5.94 -33.97
CA PRO A 414 30.35 6.70 -33.32
C PRO A 414 29.87 8.02 -32.70
N GLU A 415 28.95 8.70 -33.35
CA GLU A 415 28.40 9.97 -32.88
C GLU A 415 27.06 9.82 -32.15
N GLY A 416 26.53 8.61 -32.00
CA GLY A 416 25.26 8.35 -31.32
C GLY A 416 24.02 8.87 -32.05
N GLU A 417 24.09 9.02 -33.40
CA GLU A 417 23.00 9.59 -34.22
C GLU A 417 22.02 8.53 -34.71
N ARG A 418 22.43 7.26 -34.74
CA ARG A 418 21.63 6.15 -35.26
C ARG A 418 20.73 5.50 -34.21
N GLY A 419 20.75 6.00 -32.98
CA GLY A 419 19.95 5.45 -31.88
C GLY A 419 20.46 4.11 -31.30
N ILE A 420 21.63 3.63 -31.75
CA ILE A 420 22.26 2.41 -31.22
C ILE A 420 22.97 2.73 -29.92
N LEU A 421 23.79 3.79 -29.91
CA LEU A 421 24.57 4.23 -28.78
C LEU A 421 23.80 5.08 -27.79
N MET A 422 22.96 5.99 -28.30
CA MET A 422 22.21 6.94 -27.48
C MET A 422 20.82 7.17 -28.05
N ARG A 423 19.83 7.34 -27.11
CA ARG A 423 18.43 7.66 -27.44
C ARG A 423 17.91 8.73 -26.50
N GLN A 424 16.87 9.45 -26.90
CA GLN A 424 16.15 10.36 -26.03
C GLN A 424 15.28 9.60 -25.04
N LEU A 425 15.20 10.12 -23.82
CA LEU A 425 14.48 9.54 -22.69
C LEU A 425 13.67 10.63 -21.99
N ALA A 426 12.36 10.47 -21.92
CA ALA A 426 11.53 11.25 -21.03
C ALA A 426 11.82 10.78 -19.58
N TYR A 427 12.79 11.46 -18.95
CA TYR A 427 13.38 11.03 -17.68
C TYR A 427 12.44 11.33 -16.51
N ARG A 428 11.87 12.52 -16.46
CA ARG A 428 10.82 12.98 -15.54
C ARG A 428 9.87 13.91 -16.30
N PRO A 429 8.71 14.27 -15.76
CA PRO A 429 7.85 15.27 -16.37
C PRO A 429 8.63 16.54 -16.71
N PHE A 430 8.67 16.90 -18.01
CA PHE A 430 9.41 18.03 -18.58
C PHE A 430 10.94 17.99 -18.45
N ASP A 431 11.52 16.83 -18.13
CA ASP A 431 12.96 16.58 -18.09
C ASP A 431 13.32 15.54 -19.15
N LEU A 432 13.72 16.01 -20.32
CA LEU A 432 14.18 15.19 -21.44
C LEU A 432 15.69 15.01 -21.35
N ARG A 433 16.16 13.77 -21.46
CA ARG A 433 17.59 13.42 -21.38
C ARG A 433 17.98 12.46 -22.49
N TRP A 434 19.28 12.24 -22.61
CA TRP A 434 19.87 11.19 -23.43
C TRP A 434 20.24 10.01 -22.56
N PHE A 435 20.06 8.79 -23.06
CA PHE A 435 20.48 7.57 -22.35
C PHE A 435 21.13 6.58 -23.30
N CYS A 436 22.04 5.75 -22.76
CA CYS A 436 22.68 4.66 -23.46
C CYS A 436 21.86 3.38 -23.26
N PRO A 437 21.27 2.78 -24.33
CA PRO A 437 20.47 1.57 -24.23
C PRO A 437 21.33 0.28 -24.18
N VAL A 438 22.64 0.38 -24.31
CA VAL A 438 23.57 -0.76 -24.41
C VAL A 438 23.61 -1.54 -23.10
N GLY A 439 23.33 -2.83 -23.16
CA GLY A 439 23.47 -3.71 -22.01
C GLY A 439 24.94 -4.10 -21.73
N PRO A 440 25.36 -4.22 -20.48
CA PRO A 440 24.65 -4.08 -19.22
C PRO A 440 24.64 -2.65 -18.63
N LEU A 441 25.05 -1.60 -19.38
CA LEU A 441 24.95 -0.20 -18.91
C LEU A 441 23.51 0.17 -18.63
N CYS A 442 22.60 -0.27 -19.48
CA CYS A 442 21.18 -0.21 -19.23
C CYS A 442 20.67 -1.58 -18.75
N HIS A 443 20.14 -1.65 -17.53
CA HIS A 443 19.65 -2.92 -16.96
C HIS A 443 18.43 -3.47 -17.73
N ARG A 444 17.50 -2.61 -18.14
CA ARG A 444 16.32 -2.96 -18.95
C ARG A 444 16.04 -1.85 -19.96
N SER A 445 16.57 -2.00 -21.16
CA SER A 445 16.46 -1.00 -22.25
C SER A 445 15.11 -0.99 -22.96
N ARG A 446 14.28 -2.06 -22.79
CA ARG A 446 12.93 -2.16 -23.40
C ARG A 446 12.91 -1.98 -24.92
N PRO A 447 13.59 -2.83 -25.69
CA PRO A 447 13.69 -2.67 -27.12
C PRO A 447 12.33 -2.72 -27.84
N ASP A 448 11.41 -3.55 -27.37
CA ASP A 448 10.02 -3.64 -27.89
C ASP A 448 9.23 -2.33 -27.67
N LEU A 449 9.41 -1.67 -26.52
CA LEU A 449 8.82 -0.35 -26.27
C LEU A 449 9.45 0.71 -27.19
N SER A 450 10.77 0.71 -27.32
CA SER A 450 11.47 1.65 -28.20
C SER A 450 11.03 1.50 -29.66
N GLN A 451 10.87 0.27 -30.14
CA GLN A 451 10.39 -0.02 -31.48
C GLN A 451 8.97 0.52 -31.72
N ALA A 452 8.07 0.34 -30.74
CA ALA A 452 6.72 0.86 -30.84
C ALA A 452 6.70 2.40 -30.92
N ILE A 453 7.55 3.08 -30.12
CA ILE A 453 7.65 4.54 -30.06
C ILE A 453 8.34 5.11 -31.29
N GLU A 454 9.32 4.42 -31.88
CA GLU A 454 9.95 4.84 -33.13
C GLU A 454 8.95 4.88 -34.30
N ARG A 455 7.93 4.01 -34.28
CA ARG A 455 6.86 3.99 -35.28
C ARG A 455 5.83 5.11 -35.09
N ALA A 456 5.49 5.38 -33.83
CA ALA A 456 4.58 6.45 -33.45
C ALA A 456 5.05 7.04 -32.10
N PRO A 457 5.63 8.24 -32.09
CA PRO A 457 6.24 8.84 -30.90
C PRO A 457 5.19 9.39 -29.94
N GLU A 458 4.22 8.57 -29.57
CA GLU A 458 3.10 8.92 -28.73
C GLU A 458 2.81 7.82 -27.72
N VAL A 459 2.83 8.18 -26.44
CA VAL A 459 2.72 7.25 -25.32
C VAL A 459 1.82 7.81 -24.24
N LEU A 460 0.74 7.11 -23.90
CA LEU A 460 0.00 7.37 -22.67
C LEU A 460 0.76 6.74 -21.49
N VAL A 461 0.86 7.46 -20.39
CA VAL A 461 1.64 7.02 -19.22
C VAL A 461 0.74 6.94 -17.99
N SER A 462 0.85 5.83 -17.27
CA SER A 462 0.19 5.64 -15.98
C SER A 462 1.04 4.77 -15.06
N VAL A 463 0.52 4.42 -13.89
CA VAL A 463 1.13 3.46 -12.97
C VAL A 463 0.14 2.36 -12.65
N ARG A 464 0.65 1.17 -12.27
CA ARG A 464 -0.24 0.10 -11.82
C ARG A 464 -0.83 0.41 -10.45
N LYS A 465 0.01 0.90 -9.53
CA LYS A 465 -0.41 1.24 -8.18
C LYS A 465 0.55 2.22 -7.54
N ASP A 466 0.03 3.00 -6.64
CA ASP A 466 0.81 3.83 -5.73
C ASP A 466 0.46 3.49 -4.28
N ARG A 467 1.46 3.48 -3.40
CA ARG A 467 1.28 3.38 -1.95
C ARG A 467 1.42 4.74 -1.26
N GLY A 468 1.34 5.80 -2.04
CA GLY A 468 1.38 7.17 -1.55
C GLY A 468 0.12 7.55 -0.81
N THR A 469 0.19 8.68 -0.15
CA THR A 469 -0.90 9.30 0.60
C THR A 469 -1.28 10.67 0.03
N SER A 470 -0.58 11.08 -1.05
CA SER A 470 -0.91 12.29 -1.80
C SER A 470 -2.07 11.98 -2.76
N PRO A 471 -2.88 12.96 -3.17
CA PRO A 471 -3.89 12.77 -4.21
C PRO A 471 -3.28 12.11 -5.45
N TYR A 472 -4.04 11.22 -6.09
CA TYR A 472 -3.55 10.51 -7.29
C TYR A 472 -3.31 11.49 -8.43
N THR A 473 -2.06 11.55 -8.92
CA THR A 473 -1.63 12.37 -10.05
C THR A 473 -0.69 11.59 -11.01
N HIS A 474 -0.83 10.25 -11.02
CA HIS A 474 0.05 9.35 -11.73
C HIS A 474 -0.47 9.03 -13.13
N TYR A 475 -0.64 10.05 -13.95
CA TYR A 475 -1.02 9.98 -15.36
C TYR A 475 -0.21 10.99 -16.17
N GLY A 476 -0.11 10.78 -17.46
CA GLY A 476 0.58 11.71 -18.37
C GLY A 476 0.71 11.18 -19.78
N ALA A 477 1.39 11.95 -20.62
CA ALA A 477 1.77 11.57 -21.95
C ALA A 477 3.25 11.90 -22.21
N ALA A 478 3.85 11.22 -23.19
CA ALA A 478 5.22 11.47 -23.62
C ALA A 478 5.37 11.21 -25.11
N ALA A 479 6.33 11.91 -25.75
CA ALA A 479 6.71 11.73 -27.14
C ALA A 479 7.95 10.84 -27.32
N PHE A 480 8.51 10.33 -26.21
CA PHE A 480 9.74 9.53 -26.18
C PHE A 480 9.59 8.34 -25.25
N THR A 481 10.54 7.41 -25.35
CA THR A 481 10.68 6.34 -24.36
C THR A 481 10.78 6.93 -22.96
N ILE A 482 9.99 6.41 -22.01
CA ILE A 482 9.96 6.91 -20.64
C ILE A 482 10.93 6.15 -19.74
N ASP A 483 11.46 6.82 -18.72
CA ASP A 483 12.13 6.19 -17.59
C ASP A 483 11.10 5.49 -16.67
N ASN A 484 11.48 4.39 -16.03
CA ASN A 484 10.57 3.68 -15.14
C ASN A 484 10.19 4.48 -13.87
N CYS A 485 10.92 5.55 -13.59
CA CYS A 485 10.64 6.52 -12.53
C CYS A 485 10.00 7.82 -13.07
N PHE A 486 9.51 7.84 -14.30
CA PHE A 486 8.92 9.05 -14.93
C PHE A 486 7.89 9.75 -14.04
N LEU A 487 7.00 9.00 -13.40
CA LEU A 487 6.00 9.56 -12.48
C LEU A 487 6.37 9.39 -10.99
N SER A 488 7.33 8.51 -10.65
CA SER A 488 7.68 8.24 -9.25
C SER A 488 9.01 7.51 -9.10
N THR A 489 9.84 7.95 -8.17
CA THR A 489 11.06 7.22 -7.76
C THR A 489 10.78 6.08 -6.77
N ARG A 490 9.55 5.93 -6.27
CA ARG A 490 9.19 4.85 -5.34
C ARG A 490 9.17 3.50 -6.08
N SER A 491 9.81 2.49 -5.51
CA SER A 491 9.93 1.16 -6.14
C SER A 491 8.61 0.45 -6.39
N SER A 492 7.56 0.79 -5.65
CA SER A 492 6.21 0.23 -5.80
C SER A 492 5.36 0.93 -6.86
N CYS A 493 5.81 2.07 -7.39
CA CYS A 493 5.06 2.94 -8.29
C CYS A 493 5.87 3.19 -9.57
N ARG A 494 6.08 2.12 -10.35
CA ARG A 494 6.81 2.20 -11.62
C ARG A 494 5.90 2.70 -12.74
N ALA A 495 6.39 3.65 -13.53
CA ALA A 495 5.68 4.16 -14.69
C ALA A 495 5.53 3.08 -15.76
N ARG A 496 4.34 3.02 -16.35
CA ARG A 496 3.96 2.16 -17.46
C ARG A 496 3.68 3.00 -18.68
N ALA A 497 4.31 2.64 -19.78
CA ALA A 497 4.07 3.19 -21.09
C ALA A 497 3.03 2.37 -21.83
N PHE A 498 2.05 3.03 -22.41
CA PHE A 498 1.01 2.52 -23.30
C PHE A 498 1.17 3.23 -24.65
N PRO A 499 2.04 2.73 -25.56
CA PRO A 499 2.20 3.34 -26.88
C PRO A 499 0.91 3.23 -27.69
N LEU A 500 0.64 4.18 -28.56
CA LEU A 500 -0.56 4.15 -29.41
C LEU A 500 -0.50 3.07 -30.49
N ARG A 501 0.71 2.61 -30.84
CA ARG A 501 0.95 1.48 -31.73
C ARG A 501 1.69 0.36 -31.01
N ALA A 502 1.35 -0.87 -31.31
CA ALA A 502 2.12 -2.03 -30.88
C ALA A 502 3.43 -2.19 -31.70
N PRO A 503 4.39 -3.02 -31.29
CA PRO A 503 5.66 -3.20 -32.01
C PRO A 503 5.51 -3.66 -33.46
N ASP A 504 4.43 -4.36 -33.81
CA ASP A 504 4.07 -4.75 -35.17
C ASP A 504 3.52 -3.61 -36.03
N GLY A 505 3.17 -2.48 -35.42
CA GLY A 505 2.60 -1.29 -36.05
C GLY A 505 1.08 -1.19 -36.00
N GLU A 506 0.41 -2.22 -35.50
CA GLU A 506 -1.04 -2.20 -35.31
C GLU A 506 -1.48 -1.23 -34.20
N ASP A 507 -2.74 -0.79 -34.27
CA ASP A 507 -3.37 0.03 -33.24
C ASP A 507 -3.33 -0.71 -31.90
N ASN A 508 -2.79 -0.10 -30.86
CA ASN A 508 -2.75 -0.68 -29.54
C ASN A 508 -4.07 -0.44 -28.80
N LEU A 509 -5.17 -0.90 -29.38
CA LEU A 509 -6.50 -0.84 -28.79
C LEU A 509 -7.17 -2.22 -28.88
N SER A 510 -7.74 -2.70 -27.78
CA SER A 510 -8.47 -3.96 -27.73
C SER A 510 -9.59 -3.96 -28.80
N ARG A 511 -9.56 -4.96 -29.69
CA ARG A 511 -10.56 -5.08 -30.75
C ARG A 511 -11.98 -5.17 -30.17
N GLU A 512 -12.18 -5.99 -29.14
CA GLU A 512 -13.49 -6.17 -28.46
C GLU A 512 -14.02 -4.84 -27.90
N LEU A 513 -13.19 -4.11 -27.15
CA LEU A 513 -13.61 -2.83 -26.53
C LEU A 513 -13.77 -1.73 -27.56
N ARG A 514 -12.93 -1.72 -28.61
CA ARG A 514 -13.06 -0.80 -29.73
C ARG A 514 -14.38 -0.99 -30.45
N ASP A 515 -14.70 -2.23 -30.83
CA ASP A 515 -15.92 -2.55 -31.57
C ASP A 515 -17.16 -2.24 -30.70
N ARG A 516 -17.17 -2.65 -29.44
CA ARG A 516 -18.23 -2.34 -28.48
C ARG A 516 -18.45 -0.83 -28.28
N CYS A 517 -17.37 -0.07 -28.18
CA CYS A 517 -17.44 1.39 -28.05
C CYS A 517 -17.93 2.04 -29.35
N GLY A 518 -17.42 1.55 -30.49
CA GLY A 518 -17.83 2.00 -31.83
C GLY A 518 -19.32 1.78 -32.09
N ASP A 519 -19.84 0.60 -31.75
CA ASP A 519 -21.26 0.29 -31.86
C ASP A 519 -22.12 1.23 -30.99
N GLN A 520 -21.67 1.53 -29.77
CA GLN A 520 -22.38 2.42 -28.86
C GLN A 520 -22.39 3.88 -29.34
N LEU A 521 -21.30 4.34 -29.96
CA LEU A 521 -21.15 5.71 -30.43
C LEU A 521 -21.63 5.92 -31.88
N GLY A 522 -21.77 4.86 -32.63
CA GLY A 522 -22.06 4.91 -34.08
C GLY A 522 -20.87 5.38 -34.93
N VAL A 523 -19.64 5.33 -34.42
CA VAL A 523 -18.42 5.74 -35.11
C VAL A 523 -17.26 4.80 -34.76
N ALA A 524 -16.32 4.60 -35.70
CA ALA A 524 -15.08 3.88 -35.41
C ALA A 524 -14.18 4.73 -34.51
N ILE A 525 -13.54 4.11 -33.53
CA ILE A 525 -12.59 4.77 -32.64
C ILE A 525 -11.18 4.24 -32.83
N THR A 526 -10.18 5.08 -32.57
CA THR A 526 -8.75 4.77 -32.72
C THR A 526 -8.06 4.75 -31.35
N ALA A 527 -6.85 4.18 -31.28
CA ALA A 527 -6.01 4.23 -30.07
C ALA A 527 -5.64 5.66 -29.70
N ASP A 528 -5.48 6.52 -30.69
CA ASP A 528 -5.18 7.96 -30.53
C ASP A 528 -6.32 8.66 -29.79
N GLU A 529 -7.54 8.55 -30.27
CA GLU A 529 -8.72 9.15 -29.65
C GLU A 529 -8.97 8.59 -28.26
N PHE A 530 -8.82 7.25 -28.08
CA PHE A 530 -8.97 6.65 -26.78
C PHE A 530 -7.93 7.16 -25.76
N ALA A 531 -6.67 7.33 -26.18
CA ALA A 531 -5.62 7.84 -25.29
C ALA A 531 -5.92 9.29 -24.85
N ARG A 532 -6.47 10.13 -25.73
CA ARG A 532 -6.93 11.48 -25.40
C ARG A 532 -8.11 11.45 -24.45
N TYR A 533 -9.12 10.63 -24.72
CA TYR A 533 -10.25 10.39 -23.82
C TYR A 533 -9.80 9.95 -22.42
N ALA A 534 -8.90 8.97 -22.35
CA ALA A 534 -8.33 8.47 -21.11
C ALA A 534 -7.59 9.56 -20.33
N LEU A 535 -6.78 10.36 -21.02
CA LEU A 535 -6.02 11.45 -20.41
C LEU A 535 -6.94 12.53 -19.84
N ALA A 536 -8.03 12.89 -20.53
CA ALA A 536 -9.02 13.86 -20.06
C ALA A 536 -9.72 13.37 -18.78
N ILE A 537 -10.15 12.10 -18.74
CA ILE A 537 -10.77 11.53 -17.52
C ILE A 537 -9.80 11.53 -16.35
N LEU A 538 -8.56 11.09 -16.57
CA LEU A 538 -7.54 11.03 -15.53
C LEU A 538 -7.09 12.43 -15.05
N ALA A 539 -7.24 13.46 -15.88
CA ALA A 539 -6.97 14.84 -15.52
C ALA A 539 -8.08 15.48 -14.66
N ALA A 540 -9.29 14.96 -14.69
CA ALA A 540 -10.40 15.50 -13.93
C ALA A 540 -10.23 15.27 -12.41
N ASP A 541 -10.26 16.36 -11.62
CA ASP A 541 -10.11 16.31 -10.16
C ASP A 541 -11.25 15.52 -9.51
N SER A 542 -12.49 15.70 -9.98
CA SER A 542 -13.66 14.99 -9.46
C SER A 542 -13.55 13.47 -9.64
N PHE A 543 -13.04 13.01 -10.80
CA PHE A 543 -12.79 11.59 -11.05
C PHE A 543 -11.74 11.05 -10.08
N ARG A 544 -10.61 11.73 -9.96
CA ARG A 544 -9.52 11.31 -9.07
C ARG A 544 -9.93 11.31 -7.60
N GLN A 545 -10.65 12.33 -7.15
CA GLN A 545 -11.16 12.39 -5.76
C GLN A 545 -12.17 11.29 -5.47
N ARG A 546 -13.09 11.03 -6.42
CA ARG A 546 -14.11 10.00 -6.26
C ARG A 546 -13.54 8.59 -6.19
N PHE A 547 -12.51 8.30 -6.95
CA PHE A 547 -11.88 6.97 -7.09
C PHE A 547 -10.44 6.91 -6.59
N ASP A 548 -10.06 7.79 -5.66
CA ASP A 548 -8.69 7.92 -5.17
C ASP A 548 -8.12 6.60 -4.62
N ALA A 549 -8.89 5.89 -3.82
CA ALA A 549 -8.48 4.62 -3.23
C ALA A 549 -8.26 3.52 -4.28
N GLU A 550 -9.10 3.48 -5.29
CA GLU A 550 -9.05 2.52 -6.39
C GLU A 550 -7.86 2.79 -7.32
N LEU A 551 -7.65 4.06 -7.67
CA LEU A 551 -6.54 4.51 -8.50
C LEU A 551 -5.17 4.24 -7.83
N HIS A 552 -5.13 4.30 -6.50
CA HIS A 552 -3.93 3.90 -5.74
C HIS A 552 -3.72 2.38 -5.67
N ALA A 553 -4.78 1.59 -5.81
CA ALA A 553 -4.74 0.13 -5.59
C ALA A 553 -4.30 -0.66 -6.82
N ASP A 554 -4.74 -0.28 -8.04
CA ASP A 554 -4.42 -0.96 -9.29
C ASP A 554 -4.53 0.03 -10.47
N TYR A 555 -4.32 -0.45 -11.71
CA TYR A 555 -4.45 0.34 -12.91
C TYR A 555 -5.77 1.11 -12.96
N PRO A 556 -5.77 2.34 -13.48
CA PRO A 556 -7.01 3.08 -13.72
C PRO A 556 -8.00 2.27 -14.57
N ARG A 557 -9.27 2.30 -14.16
CA ARG A 557 -10.38 1.77 -14.92
C ARG A 557 -11.18 2.93 -15.50
N LEU A 558 -11.55 2.81 -16.74
CA LEU A 558 -12.18 3.89 -17.50
C LEU A 558 -13.54 3.46 -18.00
N PRO A 559 -14.60 4.30 -17.84
CA PRO A 559 -15.93 3.98 -18.34
C PRO A 559 -15.93 3.93 -19.88
N LEU A 560 -16.88 3.18 -20.45
CA LEU A 560 -17.23 3.36 -21.84
C LEU A 560 -17.96 4.72 -21.98
N PRO A 561 -17.71 5.49 -23.03
CA PRO A 561 -18.40 6.76 -23.29
C PRO A 561 -19.89 6.51 -23.57
N HIS A 562 -20.76 7.34 -22.98
CA HIS A 562 -22.22 7.17 -23.12
C HIS A 562 -22.82 7.81 -24.37
N SER A 563 -22.14 8.82 -24.93
CA SER A 563 -22.58 9.52 -26.14
C SER A 563 -21.40 10.03 -26.97
N LEU A 564 -21.63 10.19 -28.28
CA LEU A 564 -20.67 10.76 -29.20
C LEU A 564 -20.29 12.20 -28.81
N GLU A 565 -21.22 12.99 -28.31
CA GLU A 565 -20.96 14.37 -27.85
C GLU A 565 -19.92 14.39 -26.73
N THR A 566 -20.05 13.52 -25.71
CA THR A 566 -19.09 13.42 -24.62
C THR A 566 -17.76 12.88 -25.08
N TRP A 567 -17.78 11.89 -25.93
CA TRP A 567 -16.55 11.35 -26.53
C TRP A 567 -15.76 12.46 -27.21
N ASN A 568 -16.38 13.18 -28.14
CA ASN A 568 -15.74 14.24 -28.89
C ASN A 568 -15.19 15.37 -27.99
N ALA A 569 -15.98 15.76 -27.00
CA ALA A 569 -15.56 16.81 -26.06
C ALA A 569 -14.36 16.38 -25.20
N LEU A 570 -14.38 15.17 -24.63
CA LEU A 570 -13.26 14.67 -23.83
C LEU A 570 -12.03 14.37 -24.70
N VAL A 571 -12.18 13.89 -25.92
CA VAL A 571 -11.08 13.75 -26.89
C VAL A 571 -10.46 15.11 -27.19
N ALA A 572 -11.26 16.15 -27.44
CA ALA A 572 -10.76 17.50 -27.71
C ALA A 572 -10.01 18.11 -26.51
N ILE A 573 -10.49 17.91 -25.28
CA ILE A 573 -9.76 18.32 -24.07
C ILE A 573 -8.49 17.49 -23.92
N GLY A 574 -8.58 16.20 -24.17
CA GLY A 574 -7.44 15.29 -24.14
C GLY A 574 -6.34 15.65 -25.13
N GLU A 575 -6.69 16.16 -26.31
CA GLU A 575 -5.71 16.66 -27.30
C GLU A 575 -4.96 17.89 -26.77
N GLN A 576 -5.65 18.82 -26.09
CA GLN A 576 -5.02 19.96 -25.44
C GLN A 576 -4.09 19.51 -24.32
N LEU A 577 -4.51 18.53 -23.49
CA LEU A 577 -3.69 17.92 -22.46
C LEU A 577 -2.49 17.18 -23.04
N TRP A 578 -2.66 16.48 -24.17
CA TRP A 578 -1.59 15.77 -24.85
C TRP A 578 -0.51 16.75 -25.33
N THR A 579 -0.93 17.81 -26.02
CA THR A 579 -0.06 18.90 -26.44
C THR A 579 0.63 19.54 -25.24
N TRP A 580 -0.10 19.74 -24.15
CA TRP A 580 0.45 20.25 -22.89
C TRP A 580 1.57 19.35 -22.33
N TRP A 581 1.44 18.03 -22.39
CA TRP A 581 2.44 17.08 -21.91
C TRP A 581 3.66 16.96 -22.81
N THR A 582 3.49 17.02 -24.11
CA THR A 582 4.49 16.61 -25.11
C THR A 582 5.23 17.77 -25.77
N SER A 583 4.62 18.97 -25.80
CA SER A 583 5.30 20.15 -26.39
C SER A 583 6.53 20.56 -25.57
N PRO A 584 7.62 20.93 -26.22
CA PRO A 584 8.79 21.44 -25.52
C PRO A 584 8.45 22.74 -24.77
N ILE A 585 9.11 22.96 -23.63
CA ILE A 585 9.09 24.27 -22.98
C ILE A 585 9.96 25.19 -23.83
N ALA A 586 9.44 26.37 -24.22
CA ALA A 586 10.14 27.31 -25.08
C ALA A 586 11.55 27.62 -24.55
N ALA A 587 12.57 27.35 -25.36
CA ALA A 587 13.93 27.71 -25.04
C ALA A 587 14.17 29.18 -25.43
N VAL A 588 14.65 29.97 -24.47
CA VAL A 588 15.16 31.33 -24.79
C VAL A 588 16.59 31.20 -25.30
N SER A 589 16.84 31.78 -26.47
CA SER A 589 18.03 31.51 -27.29
C SER A 589 19.34 32.17 -26.81
N THR A 590 19.40 32.86 -25.69
CA THR A 590 20.61 33.57 -25.24
C THR A 590 21.12 33.07 -23.91
N VAL A 591 22.27 32.40 -23.93
CA VAL A 591 22.99 31.94 -22.75
C VAL A 591 24.01 33.00 -22.35
N HIS A 592 23.61 33.97 -21.54
CA HIS A 592 24.57 34.76 -20.79
C HIS A 592 24.59 34.24 -19.33
N SER A 593 25.73 33.72 -18.88
CA SER A 593 25.95 33.41 -17.48
C SER A 593 26.43 34.70 -16.79
N ASP A 594 25.63 35.20 -15.88
CA ASP A 594 26.06 36.26 -14.97
C ASP A 594 26.86 35.63 -13.81
N PRO A 595 28.13 36.02 -13.60
CA PRO A 595 28.94 35.50 -12.50
C PRO A 595 28.31 35.70 -11.10
N ASP A 596 27.46 36.71 -10.96
CA ASP A 596 26.78 37.06 -9.71
C ASP A 596 25.44 36.29 -9.52
N SER A 597 25.04 35.48 -10.50
CA SER A 597 23.85 34.66 -10.39
C SER A 597 23.95 33.60 -9.27
N PRO A 598 22.88 33.34 -8.50
CA PRO A 598 22.86 32.33 -7.46
C PRO A 598 23.10 30.94 -8.02
N ARG A 599 23.66 30.03 -7.24
CA ARG A 599 23.76 28.63 -7.63
C ARG A 599 22.38 27.97 -7.59
N CYS A 600 22.11 27.09 -8.53
CA CYS A 600 20.82 26.36 -8.58
C CYS A 600 20.58 25.57 -7.27
N SER A 601 21.64 25.09 -6.61
CA SER A 601 21.56 24.42 -5.30
C SER A 601 21.10 25.35 -4.17
N ASP A 602 21.27 26.65 -4.31
CA ASP A 602 20.97 27.64 -3.25
C ASP A 602 19.57 28.24 -3.42
N LEU A 603 18.96 28.03 -4.58
CA LEU A 603 17.58 28.42 -4.85
C LEU A 603 16.61 27.53 -4.09
N ARG A 604 15.65 28.15 -3.42
CA ARG A 604 14.61 27.49 -2.63
C ARG A 604 13.24 27.91 -3.11
N ILE A 605 12.37 26.91 -3.32
CA ILE A 605 10.95 27.14 -3.59
C ILE A 605 10.25 27.36 -2.27
N ASP A 606 9.61 28.53 -2.13
CA ASP A 606 8.84 28.89 -0.96
C ASP A 606 7.37 29.21 -1.35
N PRO A 607 6.45 28.26 -1.17
CA PRO A 607 5.05 28.48 -1.51
C PRO A 607 4.37 29.52 -0.60
N VAL A 608 4.87 29.77 0.60
CA VAL A 608 4.29 30.77 1.53
C VAL A 608 4.63 32.18 1.07
N ARG A 609 5.87 32.38 0.63
CA ARG A 609 6.35 33.67 0.10
C ARG A 609 6.00 33.88 -1.38
N GLY A 610 5.52 32.84 -2.08
CA GLY A 610 5.07 32.93 -3.46
C GLY A 610 6.20 33.03 -4.49
N GLY A 611 7.23 32.19 -4.41
CA GLY A 611 8.32 32.27 -5.39
C GLY A 611 9.48 31.31 -5.18
N VAL A 612 10.54 31.52 -5.96
CA VAL A 612 11.84 30.90 -5.82
C VAL A 612 12.81 31.96 -5.29
N PHE A 613 13.54 31.64 -4.25
CA PHE A 613 14.36 32.58 -3.50
C PHE A 613 15.83 32.14 -3.41
N ALA A 614 16.73 33.11 -3.50
CA ALA A 614 18.13 33.02 -3.10
C ALA A 614 18.28 33.69 -1.74
N GLY A 615 18.31 32.95 -0.65
CA GLY A 615 18.28 33.52 0.72
C GLY A 615 17.00 34.34 0.96
N SER A 616 17.15 35.68 1.15
CA SER A 616 16.03 36.61 1.32
C SER A 616 15.49 37.21 0.03
N GLU A 617 16.27 37.15 -1.06
CA GLU A 617 15.95 37.78 -2.32
C GLU A 617 15.04 36.90 -3.18
N CYS A 618 13.99 37.49 -3.78
CA CYS A 618 13.10 36.80 -4.70
C CYS A 618 13.76 36.73 -6.09
N TRP A 619 14.15 35.55 -6.50
CA TRP A 619 14.73 35.30 -7.81
C TRP A 619 13.67 35.09 -8.91
N LEU A 620 12.53 34.52 -8.56
CA LEU A 620 11.38 34.30 -9.45
C LEU A 620 10.07 34.31 -8.65
N GLU A 621 9.16 35.22 -8.98
CA GLU A 621 7.80 35.20 -8.43
C GLU A 621 6.95 34.14 -9.11
N CYS A 622 6.13 33.42 -8.33
CA CYS A 622 5.25 32.38 -8.83
C CYS A 622 4.09 32.14 -7.85
N GLU A 623 2.92 31.85 -8.37
CA GLU A 623 1.74 31.56 -7.55
C GLU A 623 1.98 30.36 -6.61
N PRO A 624 1.62 30.45 -5.31
CA PRO A 624 1.80 29.38 -4.33
C PRO A 624 1.23 28.02 -4.79
N THR A 625 0.09 28.06 -5.44
CA THR A 625 -0.60 26.87 -5.94
C THR A 625 0.15 26.15 -7.06
N VAL A 626 0.88 26.90 -7.89
CA VAL A 626 1.73 26.35 -8.97
C VAL A 626 2.99 25.73 -8.40
N LEU A 627 3.60 26.38 -7.38
CA LEU A 627 4.81 25.90 -6.70
C LEU A 627 4.62 24.53 -6.05
N GLY A 628 3.41 24.25 -5.55
CA GLY A 628 3.05 22.98 -4.92
C GLY A 628 2.59 21.89 -5.89
N THR A 629 2.45 22.19 -7.20
CA THR A 629 1.92 21.23 -8.16
C THR A 629 2.82 20.01 -8.31
N SER A 630 2.21 18.83 -8.22
CA SER A 630 2.89 17.54 -8.37
C SER A 630 2.32 16.76 -9.55
N LEU A 631 3.20 16.15 -10.33
CA LEU A 631 2.89 15.20 -11.40
C LEU A 631 3.47 13.84 -10.98
N GLY A 632 2.60 12.93 -10.60
CA GLY A 632 3.01 11.78 -9.80
C GLY A 632 3.62 12.23 -8.47
N HIS A 633 4.81 11.74 -8.14
CA HIS A 633 5.57 12.18 -6.97
C HIS A 633 6.61 13.27 -7.27
N HIS A 634 6.62 13.79 -8.48
CA HIS A 634 7.56 14.82 -8.89
C HIS A 634 6.95 16.22 -8.79
N GLN A 635 7.74 17.15 -8.29
CA GLN A 635 7.48 18.59 -8.33
C GLN A 635 8.36 19.18 -9.45
N PRO A 636 7.84 19.46 -10.65
CA PRO A 636 8.65 19.79 -11.81
C PRO A 636 9.62 20.95 -11.59
N LEU A 637 9.18 22.06 -10.99
CA LEU A 637 10.02 23.21 -10.69
C LEU A 637 11.21 22.82 -9.77
N LYS A 638 10.92 22.08 -8.72
CA LYS A 638 11.95 21.60 -7.76
C LYS A 638 12.92 20.62 -8.41
N ASN A 639 12.40 19.69 -9.21
CA ASN A 639 13.23 18.70 -9.89
C ASN A 639 14.16 19.35 -10.90
N TYR A 640 13.70 20.38 -11.60
CA TYR A 640 14.54 21.15 -12.51
C TYR A 640 15.75 21.74 -11.78
N LEU A 641 15.53 22.46 -10.68
CA LEU A 641 16.61 23.06 -9.90
C LEU A 641 17.59 22.01 -9.34
N ILE A 642 17.08 20.90 -8.80
CA ILE A 642 17.91 19.80 -8.28
C ILE A 642 18.77 19.20 -9.41
N SER A 643 18.25 19.06 -10.61
CA SER A 643 18.95 18.47 -11.74
C SER A 643 20.15 19.31 -12.22
N ARG A 644 20.17 20.60 -11.92
CA ARG A 644 21.23 21.55 -12.29
C ARG A 644 22.38 21.63 -11.25
N GLY A 645 22.17 21.07 -10.06
CA GLY A 645 23.19 20.94 -9.03
C GLY A 645 23.77 22.28 -8.55
N SER A 646 25.10 22.34 -8.38
CA SER A 646 25.81 23.51 -7.83
C SER A 646 26.26 24.51 -8.88
N ARG A 647 25.88 24.37 -10.16
CA ARG A 647 26.20 25.40 -11.17
C ARG A 647 25.41 26.68 -10.93
N CYS A 648 25.94 27.81 -11.40
CA CYS A 648 25.22 29.07 -11.39
C CYS A 648 23.96 28.99 -12.26
N ALA A 649 22.87 29.58 -11.79
CA ALA A 649 21.66 29.70 -12.55
C ALA A 649 21.85 30.73 -13.69
N THR A 650 21.27 30.46 -14.84
CA THR A 650 21.34 31.32 -16.01
C THR A 650 19.97 31.96 -16.30
N GLU A 651 19.93 32.98 -17.15
CA GLU A 651 18.66 33.52 -17.64
C GLU A 651 17.86 32.47 -18.43
N HIS A 652 18.53 31.50 -19.04
CA HIS A 652 17.86 30.33 -19.62
C HIS A 652 17.11 29.50 -18.59
N ASP A 653 17.70 29.27 -17.40
CA ASP A 653 17.03 28.54 -16.33
C ASP A 653 15.84 29.30 -15.79
N ARG A 654 15.96 30.63 -15.67
CA ARG A 654 14.87 31.49 -15.25
C ARG A 654 13.71 31.45 -16.24
N ALA A 655 14.02 31.64 -17.52
CA ALA A 655 13.02 31.55 -18.60
C ALA A 655 12.34 30.20 -18.67
N HIS A 656 13.11 29.10 -18.49
CA HIS A 656 12.56 27.76 -18.45
C HIS A 656 11.60 27.57 -17.26
N LEU A 657 11.95 28.05 -16.07
CA LEU A 657 11.10 27.96 -14.90
C LEU A 657 9.84 28.81 -15.04
N ILE A 658 9.92 30.00 -15.68
CA ILE A 658 8.74 30.81 -16.02
C ILE A 658 7.82 30.01 -16.95
N GLY A 659 8.35 29.48 -18.06
CA GLY A 659 7.59 28.68 -19.01
C GLY A 659 6.96 27.44 -18.37
N LEU A 660 7.67 26.79 -17.45
CA LEU A 660 7.17 25.65 -16.69
C LEU A 660 6.05 26.06 -15.72
N ALA A 661 6.19 27.20 -15.03
CA ALA A 661 5.17 27.71 -14.13
C ALA A 661 3.86 28.07 -14.86
N GLU A 662 3.96 28.76 -16.00
CA GLU A 662 2.81 29.06 -16.87
C GLU A 662 2.12 27.77 -17.36
N ARG A 663 2.89 26.76 -17.75
CA ARG A 663 2.36 25.47 -18.16
C ARG A 663 1.62 24.77 -17.00
N LEU A 664 2.16 24.76 -15.80
CA LEU A 664 1.51 24.18 -14.64
C LEU A 664 0.21 24.93 -14.25
N LYS A 665 0.13 26.22 -14.53
CA LYS A 665 -1.10 27.02 -14.38
C LYS A 665 -2.19 26.56 -15.37
N GLN A 666 -1.84 26.36 -16.64
CA GLN A 666 -2.77 25.87 -17.67
C GLN A 666 -3.37 24.50 -17.33
N LEU A 667 -2.62 23.61 -16.66
CA LEU A 667 -3.14 22.30 -16.25
C LEU A 667 -4.41 22.41 -15.42
N ARG A 668 -4.51 23.41 -14.57
CA ARG A 668 -5.67 23.63 -13.71
C ARG A 668 -6.93 23.95 -14.52
N ASP A 669 -6.79 24.73 -15.56
CA ASP A 669 -7.90 25.11 -16.44
C ASP A 669 -8.36 23.91 -17.28
N LEU A 670 -7.41 23.13 -17.82
CA LEU A 670 -7.72 21.88 -18.54
C LEU A 670 -8.38 20.83 -17.62
N SER A 671 -7.93 20.72 -16.38
CA SER A 671 -8.54 19.85 -15.35
C SER A 671 -9.99 20.25 -15.06
N ARG A 672 -10.27 21.56 -14.92
CA ARG A 672 -11.63 22.09 -14.73
C ARG A 672 -12.54 21.82 -15.92
N MET A 673 -12.04 21.99 -17.15
CA MET A 673 -12.80 21.67 -18.36
C MET A 673 -13.23 20.20 -18.37
N SER A 674 -12.34 19.28 -18.02
CA SER A 674 -12.66 17.86 -17.85
C SER A 674 -13.71 17.61 -16.76
N ASP A 675 -13.59 18.29 -15.62
CA ASP A 675 -14.54 18.19 -14.50
C ASP A 675 -15.94 18.65 -14.87
N ASP A 676 -16.05 19.77 -15.59
CA ASP A 676 -17.34 20.32 -15.99
C ASP A 676 -18.12 19.35 -16.90
N TRP A 677 -17.42 18.63 -17.76
CA TRP A 677 -18.02 17.58 -18.58
C TRP A 677 -18.42 16.36 -17.74
N LEU A 678 -17.54 15.85 -16.90
CA LEU A 678 -17.83 14.66 -16.09
C LEU A 678 -18.93 14.90 -15.07
N ARG A 679 -19.09 16.11 -14.51
CA ARG A 679 -20.19 16.45 -13.59
C ARG A 679 -21.54 16.49 -14.27
N ARG A 680 -21.64 16.89 -15.53
CA ARG A 680 -22.87 16.82 -16.30
C ARG A 680 -23.37 15.38 -16.47
N TYR A 681 -22.44 14.43 -16.53
CA TYR A 681 -22.72 13.00 -16.67
C TYR A 681 -22.99 12.26 -15.35
N SER A 682 -22.42 12.70 -14.24
CA SER A 682 -22.66 12.07 -12.93
C SER A 682 -24.06 12.34 -12.36
N ARG A 683 -24.88 13.12 -13.05
CA ARG A 683 -26.30 13.35 -12.71
C ARG A 683 -27.26 12.36 -13.40
N MET A 684 -26.73 11.39 -14.16
CA MET A 684 -27.47 10.24 -14.67
C MET A 684 -26.98 8.96 -13.91
#